data_c92a7ff792eac7de04ffd46bbc321902
#
_entry.id   c92a7ff792eac7de04ffd46bbc321902
#
_cell.length_a   1.000
_cell.length_b   1.000
_cell.length_c   1.000
_cell.angle_alpha   90.00
_cell.angle_beta   90.00
_cell.angle_gamma   90.00
#
_symmetry.space_group_name_H-M   'P 1'
#
loop_
_entity.id
_entity.type
_entity.pdbx_description
1 polymer ?
#
loop_
_entity_poly.entity_id
_entity_poly.type
_entity_poly.pdbx_seq_one_letter_code
_entity_poly.pdbx_strand_id
1 'polypeptide(L)'
;MRFSPQFLDELRARLPVSEVVGRRVKLRKAGREWKGLSPFNKEKTPSFFVNDQKAMWFDFSSGKNGNIFDFVMQTEGVSFPEAVERLAGQAGVPMPVMTREAQAYEERRKTLHDIVELAAKFFEANLASRSGARGRGYLADRGITSTTQLKFRLGYASADQYALKEHLGAAKIPVEDMVEAGLLVAGEEIAVPYDRFRDRVMFPISDWRGRVIAFGGRALDEDVPAKYLNSPETPLFHKGATLYNIAAARAAAHNAGKPSHSEPENFAGRVIAVEGYIDVIAMVTVGFEATVAPLGTALTVDQLALMWRMADEPILCFDGDDAGRRAAYRALDLALPLVKPGKSLKLAALPDGQDPDDLVRSGGREAVEDVLSAARPLADMLWTREIEAGPFTTPERRAALEARLGEVTATIADETVRRYYRQDFAVRLRALFAPAEVSTRRRTGEGRSGERRAGEGRTWENRGRGPGGETRNGQLRAVFGRDEGYGTASPHLLASPLHRGHRTAIPRREALILQAAINHPWLLHDHLEELAETEFRHADTRKLKAALIDAHAHRFGHDGAREAGHEGGHKVEADRAELLAELTRTGFADLLGRIERAITTRSVWGARAEAAADDVLLTWKQLLALHRQWHSLTRELKDAELALGQDNSEANYVRLRDVKSRLSTIDGTEALIEGFGDQSGRPSRSM
;
A
#
# COMPACT_ATOMS: atom_id res chain seq x y z
N MET A 1 20.82 -9.26 10.78
CA MET A 1 22.09 -8.98 10.06
C MET A 1 23.21 -9.72 10.76
N ARG A 2 24.10 -10.40 10.04
CA ARG A 2 25.19 -11.20 10.61
C ARG A 2 26.23 -10.38 11.40
N PHE A 3 26.31 -9.06 11.17
CA PHE A 3 27.24 -8.15 11.84
C PHE A 3 26.49 -6.95 12.39
N SER A 4 26.82 -6.53 13.62
CA SER A 4 26.22 -5.35 14.22
C SER A 4 26.71 -4.06 13.55
N PRO A 5 25.88 -3.00 13.48
CA PRO A 5 26.34 -1.71 12.97
C PRO A 5 27.58 -1.19 13.69
N GLN A 6 27.67 -1.37 15.01
CA GLN A 6 28.80 -0.96 15.83
C GLN A 6 30.10 -1.65 15.41
N PHE A 7 30.06 -2.96 15.12
CA PHE A 7 31.21 -3.71 14.61
C PHE A 7 31.69 -3.21 13.25
N LEU A 8 30.75 -2.92 12.35
CA LEU A 8 31.09 -2.37 11.03
C LEU A 8 31.67 -0.96 11.12
N ASP A 9 31.17 -0.14 12.04
CA ASP A 9 31.69 1.21 12.30
C ASP A 9 33.07 1.18 12.96
N GLU A 10 33.33 0.21 13.83
CA GLU A 10 34.67 -0.02 14.39
C GLU A 10 35.68 -0.36 13.30
N LEU A 11 35.33 -1.22 12.34
CA LEU A 11 36.18 -1.52 11.20
C LEU A 11 36.46 -0.29 10.33
N ARG A 12 35.44 0.54 10.07
CA ARG A 12 35.64 1.80 9.34
C ARG A 12 36.52 2.79 10.08
N ALA A 13 36.40 2.85 11.41
CA ALA A 13 37.20 3.75 12.22
C ALA A 13 38.69 3.31 12.28
N ARG A 14 38.96 2.01 12.25
CA ARG A 14 40.34 1.47 12.32
C ARG A 14 41.04 1.39 10.98
N LEU A 15 40.30 1.32 9.87
CA LEU A 15 40.84 1.16 8.52
C LEU A 15 40.49 2.37 7.66
N PRO A 16 41.36 3.38 7.52
CA PRO A 16 41.18 4.46 6.54
C PRO A 16 41.02 3.89 5.14
N VAL A 17 40.11 4.51 4.36
CA VAL A 17 39.84 4.06 2.97
C VAL A 17 41.11 4.09 2.13
N SER A 18 41.97 5.09 2.34
CA SER A 18 43.26 5.20 1.65
C SER A 18 44.21 4.03 1.93
N GLU A 19 44.18 3.46 3.12
CA GLU A 19 44.98 2.30 3.47
C GLU A 19 44.47 1.02 2.75
N VAL A 20 43.16 0.77 2.83
CA VAL A 20 42.52 -0.38 2.18
C VAL A 20 42.70 -0.33 0.67
N VAL A 21 42.44 0.80 0.07
CA VAL A 21 42.58 1.04 -1.37
C VAL A 21 44.06 1.02 -1.79
N GLY A 22 44.93 1.60 -0.98
CA GLY A 22 46.37 1.73 -1.26
C GLY A 22 47.09 0.38 -1.44
N ARG A 23 46.54 -0.71 -0.94
CA ARG A 23 47.07 -2.08 -1.15
C ARG A 23 46.97 -2.56 -2.59
N ARG A 24 45.99 -2.00 -3.37
CA ARG A 24 45.78 -2.36 -4.78
C ARG A 24 46.01 -1.21 -5.75
N VAL A 25 45.80 0.01 -5.32
CA VAL A 25 45.90 1.22 -6.16
C VAL A 25 47.05 2.07 -5.65
N LYS A 26 47.98 2.42 -6.53
CA LYS A 26 49.04 3.38 -6.20
C LYS A 26 48.46 4.76 -6.02
N LEU A 27 48.20 5.15 -4.78
CA LEU A 27 47.62 6.44 -4.41
C LEU A 27 48.70 7.51 -4.28
N ARG A 28 48.42 8.72 -4.75
CA ARG A 28 49.22 9.93 -4.54
C ARG A 28 48.39 10.98 -3.85
N LYS A 29 48.92 11.64 -2.83
CA LYS A 29 48.21 12.68 -2.09
C LYS A 29 47.95 13.89 -2.97
N ALA A 30 46.72 14.36 -3.01
CA ALA A 30 46.26 15.52 -3.76
C ALA A 30 45.40 16.40 -2.84
N GLY A 31 46.05 17.28 -2.11
CA GLY A 31 45.42 18.12 -1.09
C GLY A 31 44.87 17.29 0.10
N ARG A 32 43.55 17.34 0.29
CA ARG A 32 42.83 16.58 1.35
C ARG A 32 42.43 15.15 0.92
N GLU A 33 42.62 14.81 -0.34
CA GLU A 33 42.22 13.55 -0.94
C GLU A 33 43.44 12.79 -1.49
N TRP A 34 43.20 11.53 -1.82
CA TRP A 34 44.18 10.70 -2.53
C TRP A 34 43.68 10.43 -3.93
N LYS A 35 44.59 10.36 -4.89
CA LYS A 35 44.30 10.15 -6.31
C LYS A 35 45.11 9.01 -6.89
N GLY A 36 44.50 8.14 -7.69
CA GLY A 36 45.14 7.02 -8.36
C GLY A 36 44.48 6.68 -9.70
N LEU A 37 45.00 5.63 -10.35
CA LEU A 37 44.37 5.06 -11.53
C LEU A 37 43.22 4.14 -11.11
N SER A 38 42.16 4.07 -11.91
CA SER A 38 41.03 3.19 -11.65
C SER A 38 41.46 1.70 -11.59
N PRO A 39 41.05 0.96 -10.57
CA PRO A 39 41.21 -0.50 -10.55
C PRO A 39 40.17 -1.22 -11.40
N PHE A 40 39.15 -0.53 -11.89
CA PHE A 40 38.03 -1.10 -12.64
C PHE A 40 38.14 -0.89 -14.15
N ASN A 41 38.83 0.17 -14.59
CA ASN A 41 39.02 0.50 -15.99
C ASN A 41 40.50 0.75 -16.32
N LYS A 42 40.95 0.36 -17.51
CA LYS A 42 42.29 0.69 -17.99
C LYS A 42 42.35 2.15 -18.43
N GLU A 43 43.04 3.00 -17.70
CA GLU A 43 43.19 4.41 -17.96
C GLU A 43 44.65 4.88 -17.83
N LYS A 44 44.98 5.98 -18.46
CA LYS A 44 46.31 6.62 -18.37
C LYS A 44 46.30 7.86 -17.45
N THR A 45 45.14 8.44 -17.24
CA THR A 45 44.96 9.64 -16.41
C THR A 45 44.27 9.28 -15.14
N PRO A 46 44.81 9.59 -13.94
CA PRO A 46 44.15 9.23 -12.68
C PRO A 46 42.79 9.85 -12.53
N SER A 47 41.74 9.00 -12.36
CA SER A 47 40.35 9.38 -12.15
C SER A 47 39.75 8.78 -10.89
N PHE A 48 40.53 8.02 -10.14
CA PHE A 48 40.12 7.38 -8.89
C PHE A 48 40.51 8.23 -7.69
N PHE A 49 39.54 8.63 -6.87
CA PHE A 49 39.72 9.50 -5.71
C PHE A 49 39.32 8.78 -4.43
N VAL A 50 40.06 9.03 -3.35
CA VAL A 50 39.77 8.48 -2.01
C VAL A 50 39.78 9.64 -1.02
N ASN A 51 38.75 9.69 -0.18
CA ASN A 51 38.58 10.68 0.85
C ASN A 51 38.36 9.98 2.22
N ASP A 52 39.38 10.02 3.07
CA ASP A 52 39.34 9.39 4.39
C ASP A 52 38.37 10.06 5.37
N GLN A 53 38.15 11.39 5.23
CA GLN A 53 37.19 12.11 6.08
C GLN A 53 35.73 11.69 5.80
N LYS A 54 35.44 11.42 4.50
CA LYS A 54 34.13 10.91 4.09
C LYS A 54 34.03 9.39 4.19
N ALA A 55 35.10 8.70 4.50
CA ALA A 55 35.23 7.24 4.46
C ALA A 55 34.76 6.60 3.14
N MET A 56 35.03 7.28 2.00
CA MET A 56 34.51 6.91 0.68
C MET A 56 35.61 7.00 -0.40
N TRP A 57 35.45 6.16 -1.41
CA TRP A 57 36.18 6.29 -2.69
C TRP A 57 35.21 6.56 -3.83
N PHE A 58 35.72 7.19 -4.90
CA PHE A 58 34.98 7.57 -6.10
C PHE A 58 35.83 7.26 -7.33
N ASP A 59 35.28 6.55 -8.27
CA ASP A 59 35.90 6.27 -9.57
C ASP A 59 35.11 6.94 -10.70
N PHE A 60 35.60 8.04 -11.17
CA PHE A 60 34.94 8.80 -12.24
C PHE A 60 35.01 8.14 -13.61
N SER A 61 35.91 7.17 -13.82
CA SER A 61 36.02 6.44 -15.09
C SER A 61 34.96 5.35 -15.24
N SER A 62 34.59 4.71 -14.15
CA SER A 62 33.57 3.65 -14.13
C SER A 62 32.24 4.10 -13.54
N GLY A 63 32.16 5.32 -12.98
CA GLY A 63 30.98 5.83 -12.26
C GLY A 63 30.73 5.14 -10.93
N LYS A 64 31.63 4.30 -10.45
CA LYS A 64 31.50 3.53 -9.20
C LYS A 64 31.98 4.34 -8.01
N ASN A 65 31.40 4.10 -6.87
CA ASN A 65 31.80 4.66 -5.58
C ASN A 65 31.44 3.69 -4.45
N GLY A 66 31.96 3.93 -3.26
CA GLY A 66 31.65 3.08 -2.11
C GLY A 66 32.57 3.31 -0.92
N ASN A 67 32.41 2.47 0.09
CA ASN A 67 33.22 2.42 1.31
C ASN A 67 34.28 1.28 1.21
N ILE A 68 34.95 0.98 2.31
CA ILE A 68 35.98 -0.08 2.35
C ILE A 68 35.44 -1.47 2.02
N PHE A 69 34.20 -1.78 2.43
CA PHE A 69 33.58 -3.08 2.14
C PHE A 69 33.26 -3.18 0.65
N ASP A 70 32.67 -2.14 0.07
CA ASP A 70 32.34 -2.09 -1.36
C ASP A 70 33.58 -2.22 -2.22
N PHE A 71 34.70 -1.61 -1.80
CA PHE A 71 35.98 -1.72 -2.51
C PHE A 71 36.50 -3.17 -2.56
N VAL A 72 36.53 -3.83 -1.40
CA VAL A 72 37.01 -5.22 -1.31
C VAL A 72 36.08 -6.16 -2.07
N MET A 73 34.77 -6.02 -1.92
CA MET A 73 33.78 -6.82 -2.67
C MET A 73 33.96 -6.70 -4.18
N GLN A 74 34.10 -5.46 -4.70
CA GLN A 74 34.17 -5.21 -6.13
C GLN A 74 35.53 -5.54 -6.74
N THR A 75 36.60 -5.38 -6.00
CA THR A 75 37.96 -5.64 -6.52
C THR A 75 38.42 -7.10 -6.33
N GLU A 76 37.85 -7.81 -5.37
CA GLU A 76 38.21 -9.18 -5.06
C GLU A 76 37.15 -10.21 -5.44
N GLY A 77 35.92 -9.72 -5.85
CA GLY A 77 34.83 -10.60 -6.22
C GLY A 77 34.24 -11.41 -5.06
N VAL A 78 34.45 -10.93 -3.83
CA VAL A 78 34.03 -11.65 -2.62
C VAL A 78 32.68 -11.15 -2.11
N SER A 79 32.00 -11.99 -1.33
CA SER A 79 30.74 -11.60 -0.68
C SER A 79 30.97 -10.61 0.47
N PHE A 80 29.91 -9.90 0.88
CA PHE A 80 30.02 -8.96 2.02
C PHE A 80 30.55 -9.62 3.31
N PRO A 81 30.11 -10.81 3.73
CA PRO A 81 30.69 -11.48 4.90
C PRO A 81 32.20 -11.77 4.78
N GLU A 82 32.65 -12.19 3.61
CA GLU A 82 34.08 -12.46 3.36
C GLU A 82 34.89 -11.15 3.34
N ALA A 83 34.32 -10.06 2.77
CA ALA A 83 34.96 -8.75 2.83
C ALA A 83 35.09 -8.24 4.27
N VAL A 84 34.05 -8.43 5.08
CA VAL A 84 34.08 -8.08 6.52
C VAL A 84 35.12 -8.90 7.26
N GLU A 85 35.21 -10.20 7.03
CA GLU A 85 36.19 -11.08 7.65
C GLU A 85 37.64 -10.67 7.32
N ARG A 86 37.92 -10.37 6.05
CA ARG A 86 39.22 -9.88 5.60
C ARG A 86 39.60 -8.55 6.22
N LEU A 87 38.65 -7.60 6.26
CA LEU A 87 38.88 -6.31 6.87
C LEU A 87 39.02 -6.39 8.39
N ALA A 88 38.29 -7.29 9.05
CA ALA A 88 38.44 -7.55 10.48
C ALA A 88 39.83 -8.09 10.81
N GLY A 89 40.34 -9.06 10.01
CA GLY A 89 41.70 -9.55 10.11
C GLY A 89 42.74 -8.44 9.89
N GLN A 90 42.51 -7.53 8.94
CA GLN A 90 43.39 -6.40 8.68
C GLN A 90 43.38 -5.36 9.80
N ALA A 91 42.19 -5.11 10.40
CA ALA A 91 42.02 -4.16 11.52
C ALA A 91 42.51 -4.74 12.87
N GLY A 92 42.84 -6.02 12.96
CA GLY A 92 43.12 -6.70 14.20
C GLY A 92 41.91 -6.76 15.15
N VAL A 93 40.69 -6.74 14.58
CA VAL A 93 39.41 -6.81 15.33
C VAL A 93 38.97 -8.27 15.30
N PRO A 94 38.75 -8.92 16.47
CA PRO A 94 38.22 -10.26 16.48
C PRO A 94 36.82 -10.30 15.88
N MET A 95 36.55 -11.29 15.02
CA MET A 95 35.24 -11.53 14.46
C MET A 95 34.23 -11.76 15.58
N PRO A 96 33.00 -11.19 15.49
CA PRO A 96 31.94 -11.48 16.44
C PRO A 96 31.71 -13.00 16.46
N VAL A 97 31.89 -13.63 17.62
CA VAL A 97 31.54 -15.02 17.81
C VAL A 97 30.02 -15.13 17.72
N MET A 98 29.53 -15.92 16.77
CA MET A 98 28.09 -16.23 16.72
C MET A 98 27.75 -16.96 18.04
N THR A 99 26.77 -16.46 18.76
CA THR A 99 26.23 -17.17 19.93
C THR A 99 25.71 -18.54 19.49
N ARG A 100 25.74 -19.53 20.39
CA ARG A 100 25.14 -20.85 20.13
C ARG A 100 23.69 -20.74 19.63
N GLU A 101 22.94 -19.78 20.17
CA GLU A 101 21.57 -19.48 19.76
C GLU A 101 21.48 -18.98 18.32
N ALA A 102 22.39 -18.07 17.91
CA ALA A 102 22.42 -17.58 16.54
C ALA A 102 22.84 -18.68 15.54
N GLN A 103 23.74 -19.55 15.93
CA GLN A 103 24.12 -20.72 15.12
C GLN A 103 22.96 -21.70 14.98
N ALA A 104 22.32 -22.06 16.09
CA ALA A 104 21.15 -22.93 16.09
C ALA A 104 19.98 -22.34 15.25
N TYR A 105 19.76 -21.04 15.31
CA TYR A 105 18.76 -20.35 14.51
C TYR A 105 19.07 -20.42 13.00
N GLU A 106 20.33 -20.20 12.59
CA GLU A 106 20.72 -20.32 11.17
C GLU A 106 20.67 -21.77 10.66
N GLU A 107 21.05 -22.75 11.50
CA GLU A 107 20.89 -24.17 11.17
C GLU A 107 19.40 -24.54 11.03
N ARG A 108 18.58 -24.05 11.94
CA ARG A 108 17.12 -24.24 11.89
C ARG A 108 16.53 -23.67 10.60
N ARG A 109 16.93 -22.46 10.23
CA ARG A 109 16.48 -21.86 8.97
C ARG A 109 16.91 -22.66 7.74
N LYS A 110 18.08 -23.26 7.72
CA LYS A 110 18.50 -24.14 6.61
C LYS A 110 17.57 -25.35 6.50
N THR A 111 17.28 -26.01 7.62
CA THR A 111 16.35 -27.15 7.67
C THR A 111 14.96 -26.76 7.15
N LEU A 112 14.42 -25.62 7.59
CA LEU A 112 13.12 -25.12 7.14
C LEU A 112 13.11 -24.80 5.62
N HIS A 113 14.21 -24.25 5.07
CA HIS A 113 14.33 -24.05 3.62
C HIS A 113 14.27 -25.36 2.83
N ASP A 114 14.93 -26.41 3.33
CA ASP A 114 14.90 -27.72 2.67
C ASP A 114 13.47 -28.32 2.68
N ILE A 115 12.74 -28.15 3.78
CA ILE A 115 11.34 -28.60 3.92
C ILE A 115 10.43 -27.85 2.95
N VAL A 116 10.54 -26.51 2.90
CA VAL A 116 9.72 -25.69 2.00
C VAL A 116 10.05 -25.98 0.53
N GLU A 117 11.31 -26.26 0.19
CA GLU A 117 11.71 -26.66 -1.16
C GLU A 117 11.14 -28.04 -1.55
N LEU A 118 11.10 -29.01 -0.62
CA LEU A 118 10.45 -30.30 -0.84
C LEU A 118 8.94 -30.13 -1.07
N ALA A 119 8.28 -29.27 -0.30
CA ALA A 119 6.88 -28.95 -0.50
C ALA A 119 6.64 -28.29 -1.87
N ALA A 120 7.52 -27.38 -2.33
CA ALA A 120 7.44 -26.78 -3.65
C ALA A 120 7.47 -27.84 -4.76
N LYS A 121 8.44 -28.74 -4.70
CA LYS A 121 8.56 -29.86 -5.66
C LYS A 121 7.36 -30.79 -5.65
N PHE A 122 6.79 -31.05 -4.46
CA PHE A 122 5.56 -31.82 -4.34
C PHE A 122 4.38 -31.14 -5.04
N PHE A 123 4.17 -29.86 -4.83
CA PHE A 123 3.10 -29.12 -5.49
C PHE A 123 3.32 -29.02 -7.01
N GLU A 124 4.56 -28.81 -7.47
CA GLU A 124 4.93 -28.86 -8.91
C GLU A 124 4.60 -30.22 -9.55
N ALA A 125 4.99 -31.31 -8.88
CA ALA A 125 4.69 -32.67 -9.34
C ALA A 125 3.17 -32.94 -9.37
N ASN A 126 2.44 -32.48 -8.38
CA ASN A 126 0.98 -32.58 -8.34
C ASN A 126 0.32 -31.83 -9.50
N LEU A 127 0.78 -30.61 -9.82
CA LEU A 127 0.26 -29.86 -10.95
C LEU A 127 0.48 -30.61 -12.27
N ALA A 128 1.63 -31.25 -12.43
CA ALA A 128 1.96 -32.04 -13.63
C ALA A 128 1.18 -33.37 -13.69
N SER A 129 0.72 -33.90 -12.57
CA SER A 129 0.04 -35.19 -12.47
C SER A 129 -1.44 -35.14 -12.90
N ARG A 130 -2.12 -36.31 -12.83
CA ARG A 130 -3.56 -36.41 -13.12
C ARG A 130 -4.41 -35.59 -12.14
N SER A 131 -4.02 -35.52 -10.86
CA SER A 131 -4.73 -34.76 -9.83
C SER A 131 -4.71 -33.25 -10.09
N GLY A 132 -3.67 -32.73 -10.76
CA GLY A 132 -3.53 -31.33 -11.12
C GLY A 132 -4.33 -30.88 -12.35
N ALA A 133 -5.14 -31.75 -12.97
CA ALA A 133 -5.87 -31.40 -14.20
C ALA A 133 -6.75 -30.15 -14.04
N ARG A 134 -7.43 -30.02 -12.89
CA ARG A 134 -8.27 -28.87 -12.55
C ARG A 134 -7.46 -27.58 -12.42
N GLY A 135 -6.29 -27.65 -11.75
CA GLY A 135 -5.35 -26.53 -11.63
C GLY A 135 -4.79 -26.09 -12.99
N ARG A 136 -4.41 -27.06 -13.85
CA ARG A 136 -3.95 -26.75 -15.22
C ARG A 136 -5.05 -26.13 -16.08
N GLY A 137 -6.30 -26.60 -15.95
CA GLY A 137 -7.47 -26.00 -16.65
C GLY A 137 -7.61 -24.53 -16.27
N TYR A 138 -7.63 -24.21 -14.97
CA TYR A 138 -7.69 -22.84 -14.47
C TYR A 138 -6.55 -21.96 -15.02
N LEU A 139 -5.31 -22.48 -15.02
CA LEU A 139 -4.15 -21.73 -15.53
C LEU A 139 -4.22 -21.53 -17.05
N ALA A 140 -4.74 -22.51 -17.79
CA ALA A 140 -4.96 -22.40 -19.23
C ALA A 140 -6.04 -21.35 -19.57
N ASP A 141 -7.14 -21.29 -18.82
CA ASP A 141 -8.19 -20.29 -18.99
C ASP A 141 -7.68 -18.85 -18.72
N ARG A 142 -6.62 -18.73 -17.92
CA ARG A 142 -5.88 -17.49 -17.67
C ARG A 142 -4.74 -17.23 -18.67
N GLY A 143 -4.59 -18.06 -19.68
CA GLY A 143 -3.52 -17.92 -20.68
C GLY A 143 -2.11 -18.24 -20.16
N ILE A 144 -1.98 -18.87 -18.99
CA ILE A 144 -0.69 -19.20 -18.37
C ILE A 144 -0.18 -20.52 -18.97
N THR A 145 0.76 -20.40 -19.91
CA THR A 145 1.34 -21.54 -20.63
C THR A 145 2.18 -22.47 -19.73
N SER A 146 2.42 -23.70 -20.17
CA SER A 146 3.28 -24.64 -19.43
C SER A 146 4.70 -24.08 -19.20
N THR A 147 5.25 -23.34 -20.15
CA THR A 147 6.55 -22.66 -19.98
C THR A 147 6.50 -21.63 -18.87
N THR A 148 5.43 -20.84 -18.79
CA THR A 148 5.21 -19.87 -17.72
C THR A 148 5.01 -20.57 -16.38
N GLN A 149 4.24 -21.67 -16.34
CA GLN A 149 4.06 -22.48 -15.13
C GLN A 149 5.40 -22.96 -14.56
N LEU A 150 6.30 -23.44 -15.41
CA LEU A 150 7.64 -23.87 -15.03
C LEU A 150 8.53 -22.68 -14.57
N LYS A 151 8.50 -21.56 -15.30
CA LYS A 151 9.26 -20.35 -14.94
C LYS A 151 8.90 -19.86 -13.53
N PHE A 152 7.62 -19.88 -13.18
CA PHE A 152 7.13 -19.46 -11.86
C PHE A 152 7.02 -20.59 -10.85
N ARG A 153 7.40 -21.83 -11.23
CA ARG A 153 7.35 -23.01 -10.38
C ARG A 153 5.96 -23.25 -9.79
N LEU A 154 4.90 -23.00 -10.59
CA LEU A 154 3.53 -23.12 -10.13
C LEU A 154 3.22 -24.57 -9.77
N GLY A 155 2.41 -24.75 -8.74
CA GLY A 155 2.05 -26.03 -8.20
C GLY A 155 0.55 -26.19 -8.00
N TYR A 156 0.17 -27.36 -7.51
CA TYR A 156 -1.20 -27.65 -7.10
C TYR A 156 -1.23 -28.41 -5.78
N ALA A 157 -1.97 -27.91 -4.82
CA ALA A 157 -2.33 -28.61 -3.59
C ALA A 157 -3.64 -29.36 -3.84
N SER A 158 -3.63 -30.70 -3.71
CA SER A 158 -4.82 -31.54 -3.88
C SER A 158 -5.88 -31.24 -2.82
N ALA A 159 -7.11 -31.70 -3.03
CA ALA A 159 -8.19 -31.60 -2.07
C ALA A 159 -7.99 -32.47 -0.83
N ASP A 160 -7.06 -33.42 -0.89
CA ASP A 160 -6.74 -34.31 0.22
C ASP A 160 -6.18 -33.54 1.41
N GLN A 161 -6.67 -33.90 2.60
CA GLN A 161 -6.36 -33.19 3.84
C GLN A 161 -4.95 -33.46 4.37
N TYR A 162 -4.29 -34.54 3.91
CA TYR A 162 -3.01 -35.02 4.46
C TYR A 162 -1.95 -35.32 3.41
N ALA A 163 -2.20 -35.06 2.14
CA ALA A 163 -1.33 -35.44 1.05
C ALA A 163 0.11 -34.89 1.19
N LEU A 164 0.28 -33.61 1.52
CA LEU A 164 1.58 -33.03 1.77
C LEU A 164 2.24 -33.57 3.05
N LYS A 165 1.46 -33.69 4.12
CA LYS A 165 1.92 -34.24 5.40
C LYS A 165 2.46 -35.65 5.23
N GLU A 166 1.74 -36.52 4.50
CA GLU A 166 2.19 -37.89 4.23
C GLU A 166 3.47 -37.91 3.38
N HIS A 167 3.52 -37.07 2.34
CA HIS A 167 4.71 -36.96 1.48
C HIS A 167 5.95 -36.55 2.29
N LEU A 168 5.85 -35.51 3.11
CA LEU A 168 6.95 -35.04 3.96
C LEU A 168 7.27 -36.02 5.08
N GLY A 169 6.27 -36.70 5.62
CA GLY A 169 6.44 -37.76 6.60
C GLY A 169 7.21 -38.96 6.05
N ALA A 170 6.98 -39.36 4.80
CA ALA A 170 7.77 -40.37 4.10
C ALA A 170 9.24 -39.96 3.95
N ALA A 171 9.54 -38.65 3.87
CA ALA A 171 10.88 -38.08 3.90
C ALA A 171 11.45 -37.93 5.32
N LYS A 172 10.73 -38.47 6.35
CA LYS A 172 11.12 -38.44 7.78
C LYS A 172 11.23 -37.03 8.37
N ILE A 173 10.46 -36.09 7.86
CA ILE A 173 10.39 -34.72 8.41
C ILE A 173 9.43 -34.75 9.61
N PRO A 174 9.82 -34.19 10.77
CA PRO A 174 8.94 -34.08 11.95
C PRO A 174 7.73 -33.17 11.67
N VAL A 175 6.60 -33.49 12.29
CA VAL A 175 5.36 -32.71 12.11
C VAL A 175 5.53 -31.27 12.63
N GLU A 176 6.26 -31.12 13.73
CA GLU A 176 6.60 -29.81 14.33
C GLU A 176 7.32 -28.89 13.32
N ASP A 177 8.23 -29.47 12.53
CA ASP A 177 8.97 -28.75 11.51
C ASP A 177 8.06 -28.32 10.35
N MET A 178 7.10 -29.16 9.97
CA MET A 178 6.11 -28.85 8.94
C MET A 178 5.16 -27.72 9.40
N VAL A 179 4.80 -27.72 10.69
CA VAL A 179 3.99 -26.64 11.30
C VAL A 179 4.78 -25.34 11.34
N GLU A 180 6.03 -25.36 11.82
CA GLU A 180 6.89 -24.18 11.88
C GLU A 180 7.20 -23.61 10.50
N ALA A 181 7.28 -24.47 9.47
CA ALA A 181 7.38 -24.04 8.05
C ALA A 181 6.08 -23.45 7.48
N GLY A 182 4.97 -23.47 8.26
CA GLY A 182 3.68 -22.94 7.85
C GLY A 182 2.94 -23.79 6.82
N LEU A 183 3.28 -25.07 6.71
CA LEU A 183 2.69 -26.01 5.75
C LEU A 183 1.47 -26.75 6.30
N LEU A 184 1.42 -26.95 7.62
CA LEU A 184 0.31 -27.59 8.31
C LEU A 184 -0.43 -26.60 9.23
N VAL A 185 -1.69 -26.90 9.50
CA VAL A 185 -2.50 -26.26 10.53
C VAL A 185 -2.51 -27.17 11.76
N ALA A 186 -2.12 -26.63 12.91
CA ALA A 186 -2.13 -27.28 14.19
C ALA A 186 -2.68 -26.32 15.25
N GLY A 187 -3.29 -26.86 16.33
CA GLY A 187 -3.83 -26.08 17.45
C GLY A 187 -4.34 -27.00 18.53
N GLU A 188 -4.69 -26.46 19.70
CA GLU A 188 -5.17 -27.22 20.86
C GLU A 188 -6.45 -28.01 20.56
N GLU A 189 -7.32 -27.49 19.69
CA GLU A 189 -8.56 -28.12 19.27
C GLU A 189 -8.40 -29.05 18.05
N ILE A 190 -7.19 -29.14 17.47
CA ILE A 190 -6.90 -29.94 16.28
C ILE A 190 -6.23 -31.24 16.71
N ALA A 191 -6.99 -32.32 16.77
CA ALA A 191 -6.47 -33.62 17.17
C ALA A 191 -5.34 -34.13 16.25
N VAL A 192 -5.40 -33.85 14.96
CA VAL A 192 -4.40 -34.27 13.97
C VAL A 192 -4.07 -33.08 13.06
N PRO A 193 -2.83 -32.57 13.06
CA PRO A 193 -2.40 -31.53 12.13
C PRO A 193 -2.64 -31.94 10.68
N TYR A 194 -3.15 -31.01 9.86
CA TYR A 194 -3.53 -31.22 8.49
C TYR A 194 -2.96 -30.17 7.53
N ASP A 195 -2.99 -30.45 6.22
CA ASP A 195 -2.43 -29.60 5.20
C ASP A 195 -3.14 -28.24 5.15
N ARG A 196 -2.35 -27.16 5.22
CA ARG A 196 -2.88 -25.79 5.18
C ARG A 196 -3.50 -25.46 3.83
N PHE A 197 -2.89 -25.92 2.75
CA PHE A 197 -3.34 -25.64 1.39
C PHE A 197 -4.05 -26.87 0.82
N ARG A 198 -5.29 -26.67 0.35
CA ARG A 198 -6.14 -27.75 -0.20
C ARG A 198 -6.95 -27.20 -1.36
N ASP A 199 -7.00 -27.94 -2.46
CA ASP A 199 -7.65 -27.58 -3.71
C ASP A 199 -7.31 -26.18 -4.21
N ARG A 200 -5.98 -25.90 -4.27
CA ARG A 200 -5.46 -24.58 -4.63
C ARG A 200 -4.34 -24.67 -5.64
N VAL A 201 -4.33 -23.72 -6.59
CA VAL A 201 -3.13 -23.43 -7.37
C VAL A 201 -2.13 -22.73 -6.46
N MET A 202 -0.89 -23.23 -6.46
CA MET A 202 0.17 -22.82 -5.56
C MET A 202 1.17 -21.91 -6.25
N PHE A 203 1.49 -20.78 -5.61
CA PHE A 203 2.45 -19.78 -6.04
C PHE A 203 3.59 -19.76 -5.04
N PRO A 204 4.77 -20.33 -5.36
CA PRO A 204 5.93 -20.27 -4.48
C PRO A 204 6.42 -18.83 -4.32
N ILE A 205 6.62 -18.42 -3.08
CA ILE A 205 7.16 -17.10 -2.71
C ILE A 205 8.62 -17.28 -2.40
N SER A 206 9.49 -16.53 -3.07
CA SER A 206 10.93 -16.64 -2.92
C SER A 206 11.54 -15.47 -2.15
N ASP A 207 12.65 -15.73 -1.46
CA ASP A 207 13.46 -14.70 -0.87
C ASP A 207 14.25 -13.91 -1.93
N TRP A 208 15.00 -12.92 -1.50
CA TRP A 208 15.90 -12.11 -2.33
C TRP A 208 16.95 -12.91 -3.13
N ARG A 209 17.24 -14.15 -2.71
CA ARG A 209 18.19 -15.06 -3.36
C ARG A 209 17.53 -16.07 -4.29
N GLY A 210 16.20 -16.07 -4.38
CA GLY A 210 15.42 -16.99 -5.18
C GLY A 210 15.11 -18.33 -4.51
N ARG A 211 15.35 -18.48 -3.19
CA ARG A 211 14.98 -19.69 -2.45
C ARG A 211 13.52 -19.57 -2.02
N VAL A 212 12.75 -20.63 -2.17
CA VAL A 212 11.36 -20.66 -1.71
C VAL A 212 11.32 -20.55 -0.18
N ILE A 213 10.46 -19.66 0.33
CA ILE A 213 10.29 -19.37 1.75
C ILE A 213 8.85 -19.51 2.22
N ALA A 214 7.89 -19.50 1.31
CA ALA A 214 6.46 -19.53 1.60
C ALA A 214 5.66 -19.84 0.33
N PHE A 215 4.34 -19.90 0.49
CA PHE A 215 3.40 -20.10 -0.62
C PHE A 215 2.20 -19.17 -0.52
N GLY A 216 1.71 -18.75 -1.70
CA GLY A 216 0.35 -18.30 -1.88
C GLY A 216 -0.48 -19.42 -2.51
N GLY A 217 -1.73 -19.57 -2.14
CA GLY A 217 -2.62 -20.57 -2.69
C GLY A 217 -3.94 -19.96 -3.15
N ARG A 218 -4.29 -20.06 -4.44
CA ARG A 218 -5.58 -19.61 -4.98
C ARG A 218 -6.54 -20.75 -5.06
N ALA A 219 -7.69 -20.62 -4.40
CA ALA A 219 -8.75 -21.61 -4.46
C ALA A 219 -9.35 -21.74 -5.87
N LEU A 220 -9.69 -22.96 -6.25
CA LEU A 220 -10.36 -23.25 -7.52
C LEU A 220 -11.89 -23.17 -7.39
N ASP A 221 -12.44 -23.38 -6.20
CA ASP A 221 -13.86 -23.19 -5.93
C ASP A 221 -14.16 -21.73 -5.60
N GLU A 222 -15.36 -21.26 -6.00
CA GLU A 222 -15.84 -19.90 -5.74
C GLU A 222 -16.41 -19.77 -4.32
N ASP A 223 -16.91 -20.86 -3.75
CA ASP A 223 -17.62 -20.90 -2.46
C ASP A 223 -16.71 -21.03 -1.24
N VAL A 224 -15.39 -20.83 -1.39
CA VAL A 224 -14.47 -20.89 -0.25
C VAL A 224 -14.28 -19.51 0.39
N PRO A 225 -14.16 -19.44 1.72
CA PRO A 225 -14.07 -18.18 2.45
C PRO A 225 -12.91 -17.28 2.02
N ALA A 226 -11.81 -17.86 1.58
CA ALA A 226 -10.62 -17.12 1.14
C ALA A 226 -10.18 -17.53 -0.28
N LYS A 227 -10.44 -16.68 -1.26
CA LYS A 227 -9.99 -16.86 -2.65
C LYS A 227 -8.46 -17.03 -2.72
N TYR A 228 -7.71 -16.23 -1.98
CA TYR A 228 -6.26 -16.33 -1.82
C TYR A 228 -5.90 -16.60 -0.36
N LEU A 229 -5.05 -17.57 -0.12
CA LEU A 229 -4.51 -17.94 1.17
C LEU A 229 -2.99 -17.93 1.12
N ASN A 230 -2.34 -17.21 2.02
CA ASN A 230 -0.89 -17.18 2.14
C ASN A 230 -0.40 -18.01 3.32
N SER A 231 0.89 -18.41 3.28
CA SER A 231 1.55 -18.96 4.46
C SER A 231 1.42 -17.99 5.65
N PRO A 232 1.39 -18.49 6.88
CA PRO A 232 1.46 -17.66 8.08
C PRO A 232 2.87 -17.02 8.18
N GLU A 233 3.06 -16.16 9.16
CA GLU A 233 4.39 -15.71 9.57
C GLU A 233 5.22 -16.90 10.05
N THR A 234 6.46 -17.02 9.58
CA THR A 234 7.38 -18.11 9.93
C THR A 234 8.80 -17.55 10.12
N PRO A 235 9.76 -18.33 10.66
CA PRO A 235 11.15 -17.89 10.71
C PRO A 235 11.79 -17.56 9.35
N LEU A 236 11.20 -18.05 8.25
CA LEU A 236 11.63 -17.76 6.88
C LEU A 236 10.87 -16.61 6.23
N PHE A 237 9.63 -16.35 6.61
CA PHE A 237 8.69 -15.54 5.86
C PHE A 237 7.98 -14.50 6.71
N HIS A 238 8.09 -13.24 6.30
CA HIS A 238 7.39 -12.09 6.86
C HIS A 238 6.66 -11.37 5.73
N LYS A 239 5.33 -11.41 5.73
CA LYS A 239 4.49 -10.83 4.66
C LYS A 239 4.81 -9.37 4.40
N GLY A 240 4.96 -8.59 5.47
CA GLY A 240 5.25 -7.15 5.38
C GLY A 240 6.65 -6.80 4.90
N ALA A 241 7.57 -7.78 4.82
CA ALA A 241 8.95 -7.58 4.40
C ALA A 241 9.32 -8.42 3.16
N THR A 242 8.32 -8.93 2.43
CA THR A 242 8.52 -9.78 1.26
C THR A 242 7.65 -9.28 0.10
N LEU A 243 8.18 -9.37 -1.13
CA LEU A 243 7.47 -9.13 -2.37
C LEU A 243 7.49 -10.40 -3.22
N TYR A 244 6.38 -10.74 -3.86
CA TYR A 244 6.34 -11.82 -4.86
C TYR A 244 7.23 -11.47 -6.05
N ASN A 245 7.91 -12.45 -6.61
CA ASN A 245 8.83 -12.34 -7.75
C ASN A 245 10.08 -11.45 -7.50
N ILE A 246 10.43 -11.14 -6.28
CA ILE A 246 11.50 -10.17 -5.96
C ILE A 246 12.87 -10.56 -6.53
N ALA A 247 13.22 -11.86 -6.55
CA ALA A 247 14.51 -12.32 -7.04
C ALA A 247 14.68 -12.11 -8.54
N ALA A 248 13.68 -12.48 -9.34
CA ALA A 248 13.69 -12.29 -10.80
C ALA A 248 13.58 -10.81 -11.15
N ALA A 249 12.69 -10.06 -10.49
CA ALA A 249 12.53 -8.63 -10.71
C ALA A 249 13.84 -7.86 -10.45
N ARG A 250 14.55 -8.19 -9.38
CA ARG A 250 15.87 -7.61 -9.09
C ARG A 250 16.90 -7.90 -10.18
N ALA A 251 16.94 -9.15 -10.68
CA ALA A 251 17.85 -9.52 -11.75
C ALA A 251 17.52 -8.76 -13.04
N ALA A 252 16.25 -8.64 -13.39
CA ALA A 252 15.77 -7.91 -14.55
C ALA A 252 16.09 -6.40 -14.45
N ALA A 253 15.80 -5.77 -13.32
CA ALA A 253 16.08 -4.36 -13.08
C ALA A 253 17.59 -4.05 -13.13
N HIS A 254 18.44 -4.98 -12.66
CA HIS A 254 19.89 -4.83 -12.71
C HIS A 254 20.44 -4.97 -14.13
N ASN A 255 19.93 -5.94 -14.91
CA ASN A 255 20.42 -6.25 -16.26
C ASN A 255 19.99 -5.18 -17.29
N ALA A 256 18.86 -4.53 -17.10
CA ALA A 256 18.37 -3.48 -18.01
C ALA A 256 19.20 -2.18 -17.96
N GLY A 257 20.11 -2.05 -16.99
CA GLY A 257 20.92 -0.84 -16.80
C GLY A 257 20.10 0.35 -16.29
N LYS A 258 20.78 1.51 -16.10
CA LYS A 258 20.08 2.75 -15.75
C LYS A 258 19.42 3.30 -17.01
N PRO A 259 18.13 3.68 -16.97
CA PRO A 259 17.46 4.29 -18.11
C PRO A 259 18.22 5.54 -18.55
N SER A 260 18.58 5.59 -19.81
CA SER A 260 19.19 6.79 -20.43
C SER A 260 18.09 7.80 -20.72
N HIS A 261 18.32 9.08 -20.40
CA HIS A 261 17.37 10.15 -20.72
C HIS A 261 17.17 10.41 -22.23
N SER A 262 17.96 9.75 -23.08
CA SER A 262 17.98 9.94 -24.53
C SER A 262 17.33 8.84 -25.37
N GLU A 263 16.89 7.73 -24.73
CA GLU A 263 16.22 6.63 -25.43
C GLU A 263 14.71 6.64 -25.16
N PRO A 264 13.88 6.17 -26.13
CA PRO A 264 12.46 5.99 -25.89
C PRO A 264 12.26 5.11 -24.63
N GLU A 265 11.26 5.44 -23.83
CA GLU A 265 11.02 4.83 -22.52
C GLU A 265 10.98 3.31 -22.60
N ASN A 266 12.11 2.66 -22.28
CA ASN A 266 12.18 1.20 -22.18
C ASN A 266 11.74 0.79 -20.77
N PHE A 267 10.55 0.23 -20.66
CA PHE A 267 9.99 -0.24 -19.37
C PHE A 267 10.52 -1.60 -18.91
N ALA A 268 11.28 -2.33 -19.74
CA ALA A 268 11.69 -3.70 -19.44
C ALA A 268 12.48 -3.86 -18.12
N GLY A 269 13.19 -2.82 -17.70
CA GLY A 269 13.97 -2.79 -16.45
C GLY A 269 13.37 -1.93 -15.35
N ARG A 270 12.21 -1.31 -15.56
CA ARG A 270 11.54 -0.51 -14.53
C ARG A 270 10.82 -1.42 -13.54
N VAL A 271 11.00 -1.16 -12.27
CA VAL A 271 10.31 -1.90 -11.21
C VAL A 271 8.85 -1.46 -11.18
N ILE A 272 7.96 -2.43 -11.39
CA ILE A 272 6.51 -2.24 -11.39
C ILE A 272 5.93 -3.04 -10.24
N ALA A 273 5.07 -2.45 -9.44
CA ALA A 273 4.32 -3.14 -8.39
C ALA A 273 2.85 -3.23 -8.79
N VAL A 274 2.31 -4.44 -8.78
CA VAL A 274 0.90 -4.77 -9.03
C VAL A 274 0.29 -5.43 -7.80
N GLU A 275 -1.02 -5.74 -7.77
CA GLU A 275 -1.67 -6.21 -6.56
C GLU A 275 -1.53 -7.73 -6.33
N GLY A 276 -1.57 -8.55 -7.38
CA GLY A 276 -1.72 -10.00 -7.26
C GLY A 276 -0.65 -10.85 -7.95
N TYR A 277 -0.69 -12.16 -7.67
CA TYR A 277 0.23 -13.15 -8.26
C TYR A 277 0.04 -13.29 -9.77
N ILE A 278 -1.22 -13.34 -10.21
CA ILE A 278 -1.58 -13.51 -11.62
C ILE A 278 -1.17 -12.28 -12.42
N ASP A 279 -1.34 -11.09 -11.85
CA ASP A 279 -0.95 -9.82 -12.47
C ASP A 279 0.56 -9.78 -12.72
N VAL A 280 1.36 -10.21 -11.73
CA VAL A 280 2.82 -10.34 -11.92
C VAL A 280 3.14 -11.29 -13.07
N ILE A 281 2.48 -12.44 -13.12
CA ILE A 281 2.71 -13.43 -14.17
C ILE A 281 2.32 -12.87 -15.53
N ALA A 282 1.16 -12.21 -15.65
CA ALA A 282 0.70 -11.58 -16.87
C ALA A 282 1.67 -10.52 -17.36
N MET A 283 2.10 -9.60 -16.50
CA MET A 283 3.07 -8.56 -16.83
C MET A 283 4.41 -9.14 -17.29
N VAL A 284 4.92 -10.16 -16.61
CA VAL A 284 6.18 -10.83 -16.97
C VAL A 284 6.09 -11.55 -18.29
N THR A 285 4.93 -12.13 -18.65
CA THR A 285 4.74 -12.82 -19.95
C THR A 285 4.79 -11.88 -21.15
N VAL A 286 4.42 -10.62 -20.97
CA VAL A 286 4.52 -9.60 -22.02
C VAL A 286 5.81 -8.77 -21.93
N GLY A 287 6.78 -9.21 -21.11
CA GLY A 287 8.14 -8.67 -21.09
C GLY A 287 8.44 -7.62 -20.04
N PHE A 288 7.56 -7.39 -19.05
CA PHE A 288 7.83 -6.54 -17.90
C PHE A 288 8.37 -7.37 -16.73
N GLU A 289 9.60 -7.88 -16.90
CA GLU A 289 10.18 -8.87 -15.97
C GLU A 289 10.45 -8.33 -14.57
N ALA A 290 10.62 -7.00 -14.42
CA ALA A 290 10.87 -6.37 -13.12
C ALA A 290 9.57 -6.09 -12.32
N THR A 291 8.52 -6.89 -12.53
CA THR A 291 7.25 -6.75 -11.84
C THR A 291 7.21 -7.55 -10.54
N VAL A 292 6.68 -6.94 -9.48
CA VAL A 292 6.52 -7.52 -8.13
C VAL A 292 5.11 -7.28 -7.60
N ALA A 293 4.71 -8.04 -6.55
CA ALA A 293 3.44 -7.76 -5.84
C ALA A 293 3.62 -7.87 -4.32
N PRO A 294 2.91 -7.06 -3.52
CA PRO A 294 2.66 -7.31 -2.12
C PRO A 294 1.89 -8.62 -1.91
N LEU A 295 1.94 -9.17 -0.71
CA LEU A 295 1.39 -10.51 -0.43
C LEU A 295 0.01 -10.46 0.23
N GLY A 296 -0.98 -9.87 -0.44
CA GLY A 296 -2.37 -9.81 0.04
C GLY A 296 -2.57 -8.84 1.22
N THR A 297 -1.68 -7.85 1.35
CA THR A 297 -1.78 -6.75 2.33
C THR A 297 -1.51 -5.43 1.62
N ALA A 298 -1.95 -4.32 2.24
CA ALA A 298 -1.50 -3.01 1.79
C ALA A 298 0.03 -2.93 1.77
N LEU A 299 0.56 -2.13 0.86
CA LEU A 299 2.00 -1.88 0.76
C LEU A 299 2.57 -1.43 2.11
N THR A 300 3.73 -1.96 2.49
CA THR A 300 4.42 -1.63 3.73
C THR A 300 5.67 -0.80 3.49
N VAL A 301 6.19 -0.19 4.57
CA VAL A 301 7.46 0.57 4.55
C VAL A 301 8.63 -0.32 4.09
N ASP A 302 8.69 -1.55 4.57
CA ASP A 302 9.77 -2.49 4.23
C ASP A 302 9.68 -2.92 2.76
N GLN A 303 8.48 -3.16 2.25
CA GLN A 303 8.25 -3.49 0.83
C GLN A 303 8.62 -2.31 -0.08
N LEU A 304 8.26 -1.08 0.30
CA LEU A 304 8.66 0.13 -0.42
C LEU A 304 10.19 0.29 -0.41
N ALA A 305 10.83 0.07 0.73
CA ALA A 305 12.29 0.09 0.84
C ALA A 305 12.97 -0.96 -0.05
N LEU A 306 12.37 -2.17 -0.20
CA LEU A 306 12.84 -3.18 -1.13
C LEU A 306 12.76 -2.72 -2.59
N MET A 307 11.66 -2.10 -2.99
CA MET A 307 11.51 -1.55 -4.33
C MET A 307 12.53 -0.43 -4.60
N TRP A 308 12.76 0.47 -3.64
CA TRP A 308 13.77 1.53 -3.75
C TRP A 308 15.22 1.03 -3.79
N ARG A 309 15.47 -0.21 -3.37
CA ARG A 309 16.79 -0.86 -3.58
C ARG A 309 16.99 -1.30 -5.03
N MET A 310 15.90 -1.54 -5.75
CA MET A 310 15.93 -1.99 -7.15
C MET A 310 15.82 -0.83 -8.15
N ALA A 311 15.01 0.19 -7.84
CA ALA A 311 14.80 1.36 -8.69
C ALA A 311 14.66 2.65 -7.86
N ASP A 312 15.00 3.80 -8.46
CA ASP A 312 14.85 5.10 -7.81
C ASP A 312 13.39 5.57 -7.81
N GLU A 313 12.64 5.25 -8.86
CA GLU A 313 11.24 5.60 -9.05
C GLU A 313 10.43 4.38 -9.53
N PRO A 314 10.05 3.44 -8.61
CA PRO A 314 9.18 2.34 -8.98
C PRO A 314 7.79 2.86 -9.38
N ILE A 315 7.11 2.11 -10.26
CA ILE A 315 5.76 2.42 -10.71
C ILE A 315 4.79 1.50 -9.96
N LEU A 316 3.83 2.10 -9.25
CA LEU A 316 2.72 1.37 -8.64
C LEU A 316 1.55 1.34 -9.62
N CYS A 317 1.12 0.16 -10.00
CA CYS A 317 0.03 -0.08 -10.93
C CYS A 317 -1.10 -0.79 -10.17
N PHE A 318 -2.12 -0.04 -9.79
CA PHE A 318 -3.27 -0.53 -9.04
C PHE A 318 -4.46 -0.80 -9.95
N ASP A 319 -5.37 -1.68 -9.50
CA ASP A 319 -6.59 -2.02 -10.22
C ASP A 319 -7.44 -0.78 -10.51
N GLY A 320 -8.13 -0.78 -11.65
CA GLY A 320 -8.95 0.34 -12.14
C GLY A 320 -10.28 0.51 -11.42
N ASP A 321 -10.40 0.04 -10.17
CA ASP A 321 -11.61 0.11 -9.36
C ASP A 321 -11.46 1.06 -8.15
N ASP A 322 -12.53 1.22 -7.38
CA ASP A 322 -12.50 2.04 -6.16
C ASP A 322 -11.56 1.48 -5.08
N ALA A 323 -11.32 0.17 -5.06
CA ALA A 323 -10.42 -0.44 -4.09
C ALA A 323 -8.96 -0.15 -4.44
N GLY A 324 -8.60 -0.26 -5.72
CA GLY A 324 -7.28 0.10 -6.23
C GLY A 324 -6.98 1.60 -6.06
N ARG A 325 -7.97 2.49 -6.32
CA ARG A 325 -7.81 3.93 -6.02
C ARG A 325 -7.52 4.20 -4.54
N ARG A 326 -8.24 3.52 -3.63
CA ARG A 326 -7.96 3.63 -2.19
C ARG A 326 -6.60 3.05 -1.81
N ALA A 327 -6.17 1.97 -2.46
CA ALA A 327 -4.85 1.38 -2.26
C ALA A 327 -3.75 2.35 -2.74
N ALA A 328 -3.94 3.01 -3.88
CA ALA A 328 -3.06 4.06 -4.39
C ALA A 328 -2.89 5.21 -3.38
N TYR A 329 -3.98 5.74 -2.84
CA TYR A 329 -3.92 6.82 -1.85
C TYR A 329 -3.23 6.39 -0.54
N ARG A 330 -3.47 5.16 -0.05
CA ARG A 330 -2.74 4.62 1.10
C ARG A 330 -1.23 4.50 0.82
N ALA A 331 -0.86 4.08 -0.39
CA ALA A 331 0.54 3.99 -0.80
C ALA A 331 1.21 5.38 -0.88
N LEU A 332 0.46 6.42 -1.31
CA LEU A 332 0.93 7.81 -1.28
C LEU A 332 1.23 8.27 0.16
N ASP A 333 0.27 8.06 1.07
CA ASP A 333 0.41 8.47 2.47
C ASP A 333 1.56 7.73 3.17
N LEU A 334 1.77 6.44 2.83
CA LEU A 334 2.90 5.66 3.32
C LEU A 334 4.25 6.17 2.79
N ALA A 335 4.32 6.49 1.50
CA ALA A 335 5.57 6.85 0.85
C ALA A 335 6.03 8.27 1.17
N LEU A 336 5.09 9.20 1.33
CA LEU A 336 5.35 10.63 1.46
C LEU A 336 6.34 10.98 2.58
N PRO A 337 6.25 10.42 3.81
CA PRO A 337 7.24 10.67 4.85
C PRO A 337 8.64 10.15 4.52
N LEU A 338 8.74 9.19 3.60
CA LEU A 338 9.94 8.40 3.34
C LEU A 338 10.70 8.85 2.07
N VAL A 339 10.10 9.74 1.25
CA VAL A 339 10.76 10.26 0.04
C VAL A 339 12.04 11.02 0.38
N LYS A 340 13.04 10.85 -0.49
CA LYS A 340 14.38 11.43 -0.33
C LYS A 340 14.87 11.96 -1.69
N PRO A 341 15.91 12.78 -1.73
CA PRO A 341 16.52 13.18 -2.99
C PRO A 341 16.87 11.96 -3.87
N GLY A 342 16.31 11.90 -5.07
CA GLY A 342 16.47 10.79 -5.99
C GLY A 342 15.63 9.55 -5.69
N LYS A 343 14.77 9.53 -4.67
CA LYS A 343 13.84 8.43 -4.36
C LYS A 343 12.41 8.93 -4.32
N SER A 344 11.62 8.48 -5.27
CA SER A 344 10.20 8.79 -5.40
C SER A 344 9.43 7.55 -5.86
N LEU A 345 8.20 7.74 -6.31
CA LEU A 345 7.42 6.72 -7.00
C LEU A 345 6.47 7.37 -8.01
N LYS A 346 6.00 6.58 -8.96
CA LYS A 346 4.95 6.95 -9.90
C LYS A 346 3.75 6.03 -9.71
N LEU A 347 2.58 6.52 -10.08
CA LEU A 347 1.34 5.75 -10.05
C LEU A 347 0.76 5.68 -11.46
N ALA A 348 0.53 4.46 -11.92
CA ALA A 348 -0.20 4.15 -13.14
C ALA A 348 -1.62 3.74 -12.77
N ALA A 349 -2.61 4.38 -13.39
CA ALA A 349 -4.02 4.03 -13.22
C ALA A 349 -4.47 3.16 -14.40
N LEU A 350 -5.01 2.00 -14.09
CA LEU A 350 -5.62 1.11 -15.08
C LEU A 350 -6.97 1.66 -15.55
N PRO A 351 -7.45 1.27 -16.73
CA PRO A 351 -8.81 1.56 -17.17
C PRO A 351 -9.85 1.03 -16.17
N ASP A 352 -11.00 1.71 -16.10
CA ASP A 352 -12.06 1.37 -15.15
C ASP A 352 -12.46 -0.11 -15.21
N GLY A 353 -12.40 -0.79 -14.07
CA GLY A 353 -12.82 -2.18 -13.90
C GLY A 353 -11.86 -3.24 -14.44
N GLN A 354 -10.66 -2.86 -14.90
CA GLN A 354 -9.64 -3.79 -15.36
C GLN A 354 -8.54 -3.98 -14.32
N ASP A 355 -8.03 -5.22 -14.24
CA ASP A 355 -6.78 -5.56 -13.58
C ASP A 355 -5.64 -5.71 -14.61
N PRO A 356 -4.36 -5.84 -14.18
CA PRO A 356 -3.24 -6.03 -15.12
C PRO A 356 -3.35 -7.28 -16.00
N ASP A 357 -3.93 -8.37 -15.49
CA ASP A 357 -4.18 -9.60 -16.26
C ASP A 357 -5.21 -9.35 -17.39
N ASP A 358 -6.30 -8.64 -17.07
CA ASP A 358 -7.32 -8.26 -18.05
C ASP A 358 -6.76 -7.32 -19.11
N LEU A 359 -5.93 -6.34 -18.74
CA LEU A 359 -5.28 -5.41 -19.67
C LEU A 359 -4.33 -6.16 -20.62
N VAL A 360 -3.51 -7.06 -20.09
CA VAL A 360 -2.60 -7.88 -20.89
C VAL A 360 -3.37 -8.77 -21.88
N ARG A 361 -4.48 -9.38 -21.45
CA ARG A 361 -5.29 -10.25 -22.32
C ARG A 361 -6.03 -9.48 -23.40
N SER A 362 -6.48 -8.28 -23.14
CA SER A 362 -7.25 -7.46 -24.10
C SER A 362 -6.38 -6.68 -25.07
N GLY A 363 -5.24 -6.15 -24.64
CA GLY A 363 -4.42 -5.22 -25.43
C GLY A 363 -2.93 -5.56 -25.51
N GLY A 364 -2.50 -6.65 -24.83
CA GLY A 364 -1.13 -7.11 -24.88
C GLY A 364 -0.12 -6.11 -24.31
N ARG A 365 1.12 -6.18 -24.80
CA ARG A 365 2.22 -5.34 -24.35
C ARG A 365 1.97 -3.85 -24.59
N GLU A 366 1.43 -3.47 -25.73
CA GLU A 366 1.22 -2.06 -26.13
C GLU A 366 0.27 -1.34 -25.16
N ALA A 367 -0.84 -1.96 -24.78
CA ALA A 367 -1.79 -1.38 -23.83
C ALA A 367 -1.15 -1.15 -22.45
N VAL A 368 -0.27 -2.06 -22.01
CA VAL A 368 0.47 -1.89 -20.75
C VAL A 368 1.48 -0.74 -20.88
N GLU A 369 2.21 -0.63 -21.99
CA GLU A 369 3.14 0.47 -22.24
C GLU A 369 2.43 1.83 -22.22
N ASP A 370 1.24 1.94 -22.80
CA ASP A 370 0.43 3.15 -22.79
C ASP A 370 0.07 3.56 -21.35
N VAL A 371 -0.39 2.62 -20.53
CA VAL A 371 -0.72 2.85 -19.11
C VAL A 371 0.51 3.25 -18.30
N LEU A 372 1.64 2.56 -18.49
CA LEU A 372 2.89 2.89 -17.78
C LEU A 372 3.47 4.22 -18.22
N SER A 373 3.32 4.61 -19.49
CA SER A 373 3.75 5.91 -20.03
C SER A 373 2.93 7.06 -19.44
N ALA A 374 1.65 6.80 -19.14
CA ALA A 374 0.75 7.75 -18.48
C ALA A 374 0.94 7.80 -16.95
N ALA A 375 1.90 7.05 -16.37
CA ALA A 375 2.13 7.01 -14.94
C ALA A 375 2.51 8.39 -14.38
N ARG A 376 1.79 8.82 -13.35
CA ARG A 376 1.87 10.15 -12.77
C ARG A 376 2.81 10.19 -11.57
N PRO A 377 3.62 11.24 -11.43
CA PRO A 377 4.46 11.47 -10.24
C PRO A 377 3.64 11.56 -8.96
N LEU A 378 4.26 11.24 -7.83
CA LEU A 378 3.68 11.33 -6.49
C LEU A 378 3.06 12.72 -6.21
N ALA A 379 3.76 13.81 -6.57
CA ALA A 379 3.27 15.17 -6.37
C ALA A 379 1.97 15.46 -7.14
N ASP A 380 1.84 14.92 -8.36
CA ASP A 380 0.65 15.11 -9.20
C ASP A 380 -0.56 14.37 -8.63
N MET A 381 -0.35 13.18 -8.11
CA MET A 381 -1.40 12.39 -7.49
C MET A 381 -1.87 13.02 -6.18
N LEU A 382 -0.94 13.51 -5.35
CA LEU A 382 -1.29 14.25 -4.14
C LEU A 382 -2.09 15.50 -4.46
N TRP A 383 -1.64 16.27 -5.45
CA TRP A 383 -2.34 17.46 -5.91
C TRP A 383 -3.77 17.14 -6.36
N THR A 384 -3.94 16.11 -7.19
CA THR A 384 -5.25 15.66 -7.69
C THR A 384 -6.17 15.26 -6.55
N ARG A 385 -5.68 14.43 -5.60
CA ARG A 385 -6.44 14.02 -4.42
C ARG A 385 -6.96 15.20 -3.61
N GLU A 386 -6.12 16.19 -3.35
CA GLU A 386 -6.50 17.35 -2.53
C GLU A 386 -7.47 18.28 -3.28
N ILE A 387 -7.35 18.41 -4.61
CA ILE A 387 -8.30 19.21 -5.40
C ILE A 387 -9.65 18.50 -5.52
N GLU A 388 -9.69 17.19 -5.67
CA GLU A 388 -10.92 16.40 -5.76
C GLU A 388 -11.71 16.41 -4.44
N ALA A 389 -11.09 16.78 -3.32
CA ALA A 389 -11.73 16.83 -2.00
C ALA A 389 -12.86 17.86 -1.86
N GLY A 390 -13.01 18.82 -2.81
CA GLY A 390 -14.17 19.72 -2.81
C GLY A 390 -14.07 20.95 -3.70
N PRO A 391 -15.17 21.70 -3.84
CA PRO A 391 -15.18 22.97 -4.56
C PRO A 391 -14.53 24.08 -3.69
N PHE A 392 -13.51 24.74 -4.22
CA PHE A 392 -12.77 25.82 -3.55
C PHE A 392 -13.27 27.20 -4.01
N THR A 393 -14.58 27.42 -3.89
CA THR A 393 -15.28 28.61 -4.40
C THR A 393 -15.17 29.81 -3.48
N THR A 394 -14.98 29.63 -2.16
CA THR A 394 -14.87 30.73 -1.19
C THR A 394 -13.42 30.91 -0.71
N PRO A 395 -13.05 32.12 -0.24
CA PRO A 395 -11.73 32.37 0.30
C PRO A 395 -11.35 31.43 1.44
N GLU A 396 -12.29 31.08 2.32
CA GLU A 396 -12.07 30.19 3.46
C GLU A 396 -11.75 28.76 3.00
N ARG A 397 -12.43 28.27 1.95
CA ARG A 397 -12.17 26.95 1.35
C ARG A 397 -10.82 26.92 0.63
N ARG A 398 -10.43 28.02 -0.01
CA ARG A 398 -9.08 28.13 -0.62
C ARG A 398 -8.01 28.11 0.44
N ALA A 399 -8.20 28.84 1.55
CA ALA A 399 -7.30 28.83 2.71
C ALA A 399 -7.24 27.42 3.34
N ALA A 400 -8.37 26.69 3.41
CA ALA A 400 -8.39 25.32 3.90
C ALA A 400 -7.59 24.37 2.99
N LEU A 401 -7.68 24.51 1.66
CA LEU A 401 -6.84 23.72 0.73
C LEU A 401 -5.35 24.02 0.92
N GLU A 402 -4.98 25.31 1.04
CA GLU A 402 -3.58 25.70 1.28
C GLU A 402 -3.05 25.14 2.60
N ALA A 403 -3.85 25.22 3.68
CA ALA A 403 -3.50 24.63 4.96
C ALA A 403 -3.34 23.11 4.86
N ARG A 404 -4.26 22.42 4.19
CA ARG A 404 -4.20 20.98 3.97
C ARG A 404 -2.95 20.54 3.20
N LEU A 405 -2.61 21.23 2.11
CA LEU A 405 -1.37 20.98 1.36
C LEU A 405 -0.13 21.26 2.23
N GLY A 406 -0.20 22.26 3.11
CA GLY A 406 0.82 22.54 4.13
C GLY A 406 1.00 21.38 5.10
N GLU A 407 -0.09 20.81 5.64
CA GLU A 407 -0.08 19.65 6.53
C GLU A 407 0.50 18.41 5.84
N VAL A 408 0.00 18.10 4.62
CA VAL A 408 0.46 16.96 3.83
C VAL A 408 1.97 17.07 3.56
N THR A 409 2.46 18.23 3.12
CA THR A 409 3.89 18.43 2.87
C THR A 409 4.74 18.42 4.14
N ALA A 410 4.17 18.77 5.29
CA ALA A 410 4.88 18.73 6.58
C ALA A 410 5.28 17.29 7.00
N THR A 411 4.58 16.27 6.50
CA THR A 411 4.90 14.85 6.78
C THR A 411 6.20 14.38 6.12
N ILE A 412 6.69 15.07 5.07
CA ILE A 412 7.93 14.73 4.39
C ILE A 412 9.11 14.96 5.35
N ALA A 413 9.85 13.88 5.66
CA ALA A 413 10.95 13.94 6.61
C ALA A 413 12.14 14.73 6.06
N ASP A 414 12.49 14.56 4.78
CA ASP A 414 13.60 15.28 4.14
C ASP A 414 13.25 16.75 3.90
N GLU A 415 14.01 17.65 4.49
CA GLU A 415 13.76 19.09 4.42
C GLU A 415 13.89 19.66 2.99
N THR A 416 14.83 19.14 2.22
CA THR A 416 15.06 19.61 0.86
C THR A 416 13.89 19.22 -0.04
N VAL A 417 13.45 17.96 0.02
CA VAL A 417 12.30 17.47 -0.72
C VAL A 417 11.03 18.21 -0.29
N ARG A 418 10.81 18.36 1.02
CA ARG A 418 9.67 19.10 1.57
C ARG A 418 9.59 20.54 1.04
N ARG A 419 10.72 21.23 0.96
CA ARG A 419 10.81 22.60 0.42
C ARG A 419 10.37 22.64 -1.04
N TYR A 420 10.81 21.70 -1.88
CA TYR A 420 10.43 21.64 -3.29
C TYR A 420 8.94 21.29 -3.49
N TYR A 421 8.38 20.39 -2.68
CA TYR A 421 6.93 20.12 -2.71
C TYR A 421 6.11 21.36 -2.37
N ARG A 422 6.48 22.10 -1.32
CA ARG A 422 5.81 23.36 -0.94
C ARG A 422 5.90 24.40 -2.06
N GLN A 423 7.04 24.50 -2.70
CA GLN A 423 7.24 25.44 -3.81
C GLN A 423 6.37 25.07 -5.02
N ASP A 424 6.33 23.80 -5.39
CA ASP A 424 5.51 23.30 -6.50
C ASP A 424 4.01 23.52 -6.23
N PHE A 425 3.53 23.16 -5.05
CA PHE A 425 2.12 23.36 -4.68
C PHE A 425 1.74 24.85 -4.58
N ALA A 426 2.64 25.72 -4.15
CA ALA A 426 2.39 27.15 -4.16
C ALA A 426 2.24 27.70 -5.58
N VAL A 427 3.02 27.19 -6.55
CA VAL A 427 2.88 27.56 -7.97
C VAL A 427 1.54 27.06 -8.52
N ARG A 428 1.17 25.81 -8.25
CA ARG A 428 -0.11 25.23 -8.69
C ARG A 428 -1.32 25.93 -8.07
N LEU A 429 -1.28 26.31 -6.80
CA LEU A 429 -2.34 27.09 -6.13
C LEU A 429 -2.52 28.45 -6.80
N ARG A 430 -1.43 29.16 -7.10
CA ARG A 430 -1.50 30.43 -7.82
C ARG A 430 -2.12 30.28 -9.20
N ALA A 431 -1.74 29.23 -9.94
CA ALA A 431 -2.30 28.96 -11.25
C ALA A 431 -3.80 28.60 -11.17
N LEU A 432 -4.21 27.81 -10.15
CA LEU A 432 -5.59 27.37 -9.95
C LEU A 432 -6.53 28.55 -9.64
N PHE A 433 -6.04 29.53 -8.86
CA PHE A 433 -6.83 30.67 -8.41
C PHE A 433 -6.50 31.97 -9.13
N ALA A 434 -5.65 31.92 -10.19
CA ALA A 434 -5.40 33.09 -11.03
C ALA A 434 -6.71 33.57 -11.67
N PRO A 435 -6.99 34.89 -11.69
CA PRO A 435 -8.11 35.40 -12.45
C PRO A 435 -7.96 35.01 -13.92
N ALA A 436 -9.01 34.53 -14.53
CA ALA A 436 -9.01 34.30 -15.98
C ALA A 436 -8.63 35.61 -16.68
N GLU A 437 -7.49 35.63 -17.38
CA GLU A 437 -7.16 36.78 -18.22
C GLU A 437 -8.28 36.92 -19.25
N VAL A 438 -9.10 37.97 -19.08
CA VAL A 438 -10.05 38.41 -20.11
C VAL A 438 -9.19 38.92 -21.26
N SER A 439 -9.02 38.09 -22.28
CA SER A 439 -8.43 38.52 -23.54
C SER A 439 -9.33 39.55 -24.17
N THR A 440 -9.16 40.83 -23.82
CA THR A 440 -9.70 41.96 -24.58
C THR A 440 -9.05 41.94 -25.94
N ARG A 441 -9.62 41.21 -26.88
CA ARG A 441 -9.42 41.48 -28.31
C ARG A 441 -9.84 42.92 -28.56
N ARG A 442 -8.87 43.84 -28.57
CA ARG A 442 -9.05 45.16 -29.17
C ARG A 442 -9.51 44.95 -30.62
N ARG A 443 -10.77 45.11 -30.88
CA ARG A 443 -11.27 45.40 -32.23
C ARG A 443 -10.65 46.74 -32.64
N THR A 444 -9.59 46.71 -33.41
CA THR A 444 -9.16 47.88 -34.19
C THR A 444 -10.19 48.11 -35.28
N GLY A 445 -11.03 49.12 -35.05
CA GLY A 445 -11.87 49.70 -36.10
C GLY A 445 -11.00 50.37 -37.16
N GLU A 446 -11.39 50.10 -38.39
CA GLU A 446 -10.92 50.77 -39.59
C GLU A 446 -11.11 52.29 -39.55
N GLY A 447 -10.15 53.00 -40.08
CA GLY A 447 -10.52 54.27 -40.67
C GLY A 447 -9.46 55.38 -40.71
N ARG A 448 -8.89 55.56 -41.87
CA ARG A 448 -8.40 56.79 -42.53
C ARG A 448 -6.91 57.19 -42.45
N SER A 449 -6.38 57.01 -43.63
CA SER A 449 -5.36 57.75 -44.37
C SER A 449 -4.95 59.15 -43.86
N GLY A 450 -3.64 59.41 -43.86
CA GLY A 450 -3.01 60.73 -43.75
C GLY A 450 -1.51 60.61 -43.85
N GLU A 451 -1.01 61.10 -45.01
CA GLU A 451 0.37 61.08 -45.48
C GLU A 451 1.36 61.96 -44.68
N ARG A 452 2.66 61.56 -44.87
CA ARG A 452 3.87 62.36 -44.88
C ARG A 452 4.51 62.73 -43.53
N ARG A 453 5.74 62.43 -43.26
CA ARG A 453 7.04 62.83 -43.83
C ARG A 453 8.19 62.34 -43.00
N ALA A 454 9.27 62.07 -43.66
CA ALA A 454 10.60 61.69 -43.21
C ALA A 454 11.26 62.68 -42.24
N GLY A 455 12.18 62.20 -41.41
CA GLY A 455 13.10 63.00 -40.62
C GLY A 455 14.01 62.17 -39.73
N GLU A 456 15.13 61.77 -40.30
CA GLU A 456 16.47 61.55 -39.75
C GLU A 456 16.74 61.67 -38.26
N GLY A 457 17.36 60.61 -37.73
CA GLY A 457 18.72 60.56 -37.22
C GLY A 457 18.97 61.11 -35.81
N ARG A 458 19.40 60.21 -34.98
CA ARG A 458 20.71 60.28 -34.29
C ARG A 458 20.78 59.36 -33.06
N THR A 459 21.75 58.50 -33.17
CA THR A 459 22.47 57.82 -32.10
C THR A 459 22.89 58.78 -30.97
N TRP A 460 22.90 58.33 -29.74
CA TRP A 460 23.99 58.54 -28.78
C TRP A 460 24.00 57.48 -27.66
N GLU A 461 25.20 57.03 -27.46
CA GLU A 461 25.69 56.08 -26.48
C GLU A 461 25.74 56.63 -25.05
N ASN A 462 25.58 55.75 -24.09
CA ASN A 462 26.58 55.38 -23.07
C ASN A 462 26.70 56.18 -21.75
N ARG A 463 26.92 55.40 -20.72
CA ARG A 463 27.58 55.63 -19.39
C ARG A 463 26.74 56.22 -18.28
N GLY A 464 26.50 55.44 -17.18
CA GLY A 464 27.49 55.13 -16.22
C GLY A 464 27.03 55.41 -14.81
N ARG A 465 27.25 54.45 -13.92
CA ARG A 465 27.48 54.53 -12.44
C ARG A 465 26.38 55.03 -11.49
N GLY A 466 26.07 54.11 -10.56
CA GLY A 466 25.38 54.33 -9.27
C GLY A 466 26.13 55.26 -8.29
N PRO A 467 25.90 55.28 -6.97
CA PRO A 467 25.11 54.41 -6.09
C PRO A 467 24.28 55.16 -5.01
N GLY A 468 23.50 54.45 -4.22
CA GLY A 468 23.25 54.83 -2.80
C GLY A 468 21.87 55.38 -2.48
N GLY A 469 21.23 54.82 -1.45
CA GLY A 469 20.43 55.61 -0.51
C GLY A 469 18.99 55.13 -0.24
N GLU A 470 18.84 54.35 0.83
CA GLU A 470 17.84 54.46 1.90
C GLU A 470 16.35 54.65 1.66
N THR A 471 15.64 53.65 2.17
CA THR A 471 14.38 53.70 2.98
C THR A 471 13.34 54.77 2.68
N ARG A 472 12.11 54.29 2.42
CA ARG A 472 10.90 54.79 3.11
C ARG A 472 9.67 53.93 2.94
N ASN A 473 9.04 53.62 4.06
CA ASN A 473 7.68 53.14 4.27
C ASN A 473 6.65 53.80 3.35
N GLY A 474 5.81 53.03 2.72
CA GLY A 474 4.64 53.49 2.00
C GLY A 474 3.47 52.52 2.19
N GLN A 475 2.56 52.88 3.05
CA GLN A 475 1.26 52.27 3.25
C GLN A 475 0.49 52.18 1.92
N LEU A 476 0.07 50.98 1.54
CA LEU A 476 -0.91 50.79 0.46
C LEU A 476 -2.30 50.70 1.08
N ARG A 477 -3.06 51.77 0.87
CA ARG A 477 -4.51 51.84 1.05
C ARG A 477 -5.22 50.85 0.16
N ALA A 478 -6.11 50.05 0.76
CA ALA A 478 -7.06 49.22 0.08
C ALA A 478 -8.06 50.10 -0.72
N VAL A 479 -8.18 49.80 -1.99
CA VAL A 479 -9.32 50.28 -2.82
C VAL A 479 -10.23 49.07 -3.03
N PHE A 480 -11.38 49.12 -2.37
CA PHE A 480 -12.52 48.25 -2.67
C PHE A 480 -13.17 48.72 -3.96
N GLY A 481 -13.15 47.87 -4.99
CA GLY A 481 -13.98 47.99 -6.17
C GLY A 481 -14.87 46.75 -6.27
N ARG A 482 -16.16 46.97 -6.28
CA ARG A 482 -17.25 46.00 -6.43
C ARG A 482 -17.32 45.50 -7.89
N ASP A 483 -17.70 44.26 -8.03
CA ASP A 483 -18.79 43.61 -8.77
C ASP A 483 -18.42 42.58 -9.84
N GLU A 484 -18.99 41.38 -9.58
CA GLU A 484 -19.75 40.47 -10.46
C GLU A 484 -19.01 39.72 -11.58
N GLY A 485 -18.99 38.40 -11.40
CA GLY A 485 -18.70 37.42 -12.43
C GLY A 485 -18.49 36.01 -11.87
N TYR A 486 -19.50 35.44 -11.23
CA TYR A 486 -19.51 34.03 -10.89
C TYR A 486 -19.57 33.18 -12.16
N GLY A 487 -18.47 32.53 -12.52
CA GLY A 487 -18.48 31.46 -13.52
C GLY A 487 -19.44 30.35 -13.10
N THR A 488 -20.50 30.16 -13.84
CA THR A 488 -21.45 29.05 -13.66
C THR A 488 -20.72 27.74 -13.93
N ALA A 489 -20.73 26.83 -12.96
CA ALA A 489 -20.22 25.48 -13.11
C ALA A 489 -20.91 24.78 -14.30
N SER A 490 -20.16 23.99 -15.06
CA SER A 490 -20.70 23.29 -16.23
C SER A 490 -21.85 22.37 -15.83
N PRO A 491 -22.88 22.18 -16.71
CA PRO A 491 -24.02 21.29 -16.42
C PRO A 491 -23.58 19.86 -16.06
N HIS A 492 -22.45 19.38 -16.57
CA HIS A 492 -21.87 18.09 -16.21
C HIS A 492 -21.31 18.04 -14.78
N LEU A 493 -20.74 19.15 -14.30
CA LEU A 493 -20.27 19.26 -12.91
C LEU A 493 -21.46 19.32 -11.93
N LEU A 494 -22.54 20.00 -12.31
CA LEU A 494 -23.78 20.09 -11.52
C LEU A 494 -24.55 18.76 -11.48
N ALA A 495 -24.41 17.92 -12.49
CA ALA A 495 -25.03 16.59 -12.56
C ALA A 495 -24.17 15.48 -11.87
N SER A 496 -22.94 15.78 -11.49
CA SER A 496 -22.05 14.78 -10.85
C SER A 496 -22.55 14.40 -9.45
N PRO A 497 -22.37 13.15 -9.02
CA PRO A 497 -22.70 12.71 -7.65
C PRO A 497 -22.00 13.54 -6.57
N LEU A 498 -20.87 14.18 -6.90
CA LEU A 498 -20.10 15.09 -6.06
C LEU A 498 -20.84 16.38 -5.70
N HIS A 499 -21.71 16.90 -6.61
CA HIS A 499 -22.44 18.14 -6.37
C HIS A 499 -23.68 17.94 -5.49
N ARG A 500 -24.16 16.72 -5.33
CA ARG A 500 -25.32 16.37 -4.47
C ARG A 500 -24.98 16.23 -2.99
N GLY A 501 -23.89 16.83 -2.53
CA GLY A 501 -23.45 16.90 -1.13
C GLY A 501 -23.05 15.53 -0.59
N HIS A 502 -21.76 15.28 -0.49
CA HIS A 502 -21.23 14.18 0.32
C HIS A 502 -21.66 14.39 1.77
N ARG A 503 -22.76 13.79 2.15
CA ARG A 503 -23.00 13.43 3.54
C ARG A 503 -21.84 12.51 3.92
N THR A 504 -21.20 12.76 5.06
CA THR A 504 -20.09 11.95 5.58
C THR A 504 -20.39 10.47 5.39
N ALA A 505 -19.39 9.69 4.94
CA ALA A 505 -19.55 8.27 4.70
C ALA A 505 -20.04 7.59 5.99
N ILE A 506 -21.08 6.76 5.88
CA ILE A 506 -21.62 6.01 7.02
C ILE A 506 -20.53 5.01 7.49
N PRO A 507 -20.16 5.00 8.80
CA PRO A 507 -19.21 4.05 9.33
C PRO A 507 -19.73 2.62 9.09
N ARG A 508 -18.89 1.78 8.50
CA ARG A 508 -19.29 0.42 8.09
C ARG A 508 -19.84 -0.42 9.24
N ARG A 509 -19.25 -0.32 10.42
CA ARG A 509 -19.69 -1.04 11.63
C ARG A 509 -21.09 -0.65 12.04
N GLU A 510 -21.41 0.66 12.06
CA GLU A 510 -22.75 1.17 12.34
C GLU A 510 -23.76 0.71 11.27
N ALA A 511 -23.34 0.70 10.00
CA ALA A 511 -24.16 0.19 8.91
C ALA A 511 -24.48 -1.30 9.06
N LEU A 512 -23.51 -2.13 9.41
CA LEU A 512 -23.68 -3.57 9.61
C LEU A 512 -24.61 -3.88 10.80
N ILE A 513 -24.45 -3.18 11.92
CA ILE A 513 -25.32 -3.33 13.09
C ILE A 513 -26.79 -3.02 12.71
N LEU A 514 -27.02 -1.90 12.02
CA LEU A 514 -28.36 -1.52 11.59
C LEU A 514 -28.93 -2.48 10.54
N GLN A 515 -28.10 -2.92 9.59
CA GLN A 515 -28.55 -3.87 8.56
C GLN A 515 -28.93 -5.23 9.16
N ALA A 516 -28.16 -5.73 10.13
CA ALA A 516 -28.52 -6.97 10.83
C ALA A 516 -29.86 -6.81 11.57
N ALA A 517 -30.08 -5.68 12.26
CA ALA A 517 -31.36 -5.42 12.95
C ALA A 517 -32.55 -5.29 12.00
N ILE A 518 -32.34 -4.71 10.80
CA ILE A 518 -33.38 -4.57 9.77
C ILE A 518 -33.70 -5.91 9.11
N ASN A 519 -32.67 -6.70 8.82
CA ASN A 519 -32.83 -8.01 8.17
C ASN A 519 -33.40 -9.05 9.12
N HIS A 520 -33.17 -8.91 10.41
CA HIS A 520 -33.55 -9.85 11.44
C HIS A 520 -34.30 -9.12 12.59
N PRO A 521 -35.58 -8.75 12.41
CA PRO A 521 -36.36 -8.00 13.40
C PRO A 521 -36.45 -8.62 14.78
N TRP A 522 -36.25 -9.92 14.90
CA TRP A 522 -36.21 -10.60 16.19
C TRP A 522 -35.04 -10.11 17.07
N LEU A 523 -33.94 -9.59 16.47
CA LEU A 523 -32.86 -8.95 17.23
C LEU A 523 -33.35 -7.69 17.98
N LEU A 524 -34.30 -6.95 17.41
CA LEU A 524 -34.93 -5.82 18.11
C LEU A 524 -35.82 -6.28 19.26
N HIS A 525 -36.41 -7.48 19.16
CA HIS A 525 -37.19 -8.04 20.25
C HIS A 525 -36.32 -8.53 21.40
N ASP A 526 -35.26 -9.29 21.10
CA ASP A 526 -34.46 -9.98 22.11
C ASP A 526 -33.27 -9.13 22.63
N HIS A 527 -32.81 -8.13 21.86
CA HIS A 527 -31.59 -7.37 22.13
C HIS A 527 -31.77 -5.86 21.99
N LEU A 528 -33.02 -5.33 22.22
CA LEU A 528 -33.31 -3.90 22.08
C LEU A 528 -32.49 -3.02 23.02
N GLU A 529 -32.30 -3.44 24.27
CA GLU A 529 -31.53 -2.72 25.27
C GLU A 529 -30.06 -2.57 24.83
N GLU A 530 -29.45 -3.63 24.29
CA GLU A 530 -28.08 -3.62 23.80
C GLU A 530 -27.90 -2.63 22.63
N LEU A 531 -28.91 -2.57 21.74
CA LEU A 531 -28.91 -1.59 20.64
C LEU A 531 -29.11 -0.18 21.16
N ALA A 532 -30.05 0.02 22.10
CA ALA A 532 -30.34 1.33 22.67
C ALA A 532 -29.14 1.96 23.38
N GLU A 533 -28.38 1.17 24.13
CA GLU A 533 -27.17 1.59 24.83
C GLU A 533 -25.96 1.87 23.90
N THR A 534 -26.00 1.36 22.67
CA THR A 534 -24.88 1.48 21.74
C THR A 534 -24.82 2.89 21.16
N GLU A 535 -23.72 3.63 21.40
CA GLU A 535 -23.53 5.00 20.90
C GLU A 535 -23.07 4.99 19.43
N PHE A 536 -23.83 5.63 18.53
CA PHE A 536 -23.46 5.81 17.13
C PHE A 536 -22.89 7.22 16.88
N ARG A 537 -21.87 7.35 16.08
CA ARG A 537 -21.23 8.65 15.77
C ARG A 537 -21.91 9.39 14.66
N HIS A 538 -22.35 8.67 13.61
CA HIS A 538 -22.93 9.29 12.44
C HIS A 538 -24.36 9.76 12.73
N ALA A 539 -24.69 10.99 12.34
CA ALA A 539 -26.00 11.59 12.65
C ALA A 539 -27.18 10.82 12.03
N ASP A 540 -27.00 10.33 10.79
CA ASP A 540 -28.07 9.61 10.07
C ASP A 540 -28.29 8.22 10.68
N THR A 541 -27.22 7.48 11.08
CA THR A 541 -27.34 6.17 11.73
C THR A 541 -27.97 6.28 13.12
N ARG A 542 -27.69 7.35 13.87
CA ARG A 542 -28.38 7.63 15.14
C ARG A 542 -29.88 7.85 14.95
N LYS A 543 -30.27 8.59 13.91
CA LYS A 543 -31.69 8.82 13.57
C LYS A 543 -32.38 7.51 13.19
N LEU A 544 -31.72 6.68 12.38
CA LEU A 544 -32.28 5.39 11.99
C LEU A 544 -32.35 4.43 13.17
N LYS A 545 -31.35 4.41 14.07
CA LYS A 545 -31.42 3.64 15.32
C LYS A 545 -32.64 4.04 16.15
N ALA A 546 -32.86 5.34 16.37
CA ALA A 546 -34.02 5.83 17.08
C ALA A 546 -35.34 5.39 16.40
N ALA A 547 -35.44 5.54 15.08
CA ALA A 547 -36.61 5.13 14.32
C ALA A 547 -36.87 3.60 14.41
N LEU A 548 -35.83 2.78 14.44
CA LEU A 548 -35.95 1.31 14.66
C LEU A 548 -36.50 1.00 16.04
N ILE A 549 -36.01 1.69 17.07
CA ILE A 549 -36.49 1.52 18.44
C ILE A 549 -37.95 1.97 18.58
N ASP A 550 -38.30 3.12 17.99
CA ASP A 550 -39.66 3.66 18.00
C ASP A 550 -40.63 2.74 17.24
N ALA A 551 -40.25 2.27 16.04
CA ALA A 551 -41.06 1.33 15.27
C ALA A 551 -41.32 0.02 16.03
N HIS A 552 -40.30 -0.48 16.74
CA HIS A 552 -40.47 -1.65 17.61
C HIS A 552 -41.42 -1.36 18.80
N ALA A 553 -41.25 -0.22 19.47
CA ALA A 553 -42.10 0.16 20.63
C ALA A 553 -43.56 0.36 20.21
N HIS A 554 -43.84 0.96 19.07
CA HIS A 554 -45.22 1.12 18.53
C HIS A 554 -45.86 -0.24 18.21
N ARG A 555 -45.07 -1.21 17.77
CA ARG A 555 -45.59 -2.53 17.35
C ARG A 555 -45.87 -3.47 18.50
N PHE A 556 -45.05 -3.46 19.54
CA PHE A 556 -45.09 -4.39 20.66
C PHE A 556 -45.52 -3.77 22.00
N GLY A 557 -45.69 -2.44 22.04
CA GLY A 557 -46.07 -1.72 23.27
C GLY A 557 -47.55 -1.78 23.63
N HIS A 558 -48.45 -2.35 22.78
CA HIS A 558 -49.88 -2.39 23.01
C HIS A 558 -50.49 -3.78 23.21
N ASP A 559 -49.75 -4.88 23.01
CA ASP A 559 -50.27 -6.23 23.28
C ASP A 559 -49.26 -7.03 24.09
N GLY A 560 -49.67 -7.37 25.32
CA GLY A 560 -48.91 -8.22 26.22
C GLY A 560 -48.62 -9.59 25.62
N ALA A 561 -47.39 -10.02 25.84
CA ALA A 561 -46.86 -11.39 25.81
C ALA A 561 -47.60 -12.36 24.87
N ARG A 562 -47.22 -12.35 23.59
CA ARG A 562 -47.34 -13.51 22.73
C ARG A 562 -45.99 -14.17 22.62
N GLU A 563 -45.91 -15.38 23.14
CA GLU A 563 -44.75 -16.26 23.06
C GLU A 563 -44.16 -16.28 21.63
N ALA A 564 -42.98 -15.71 21.47
CA ALA A 564 -42.20 -15.79 20.25
C ALA A 564 -41.49 -17.13 20.19
N GLY A 565 -42.18 -18.16 19.69
CA GLY A 565 -41.54 -19.39 19.26
C GLY A 565 -40.69 -19.14 18.03
N HIS A 566 -39.48 -19.67 17.99
CA HIS A 566 -38.50 -19.61 16.92
C HIS A 566 -38.90 -20.39 15.64
N GLU A 567 -40.18 -20.64 15.39
CA GLU A 567 -40.67 -21.48 14.29
C GLU A 567 -41.50 -20.65 13.29
N GLY A 568 -40.89 -20.43 12.10
CA GLY A 568 -41.62 -20.04 10.92
C GLY A 568 -40.94 -18.99 10.03
N GLY A 569 -40.17 -19.42 9.02
CA GLY A 569 -39.49 -18.53 8.05
C GLY A 569 -40.43 -17.52 7.37
N HIS A 570 -41.71 -17.82 7.14
CA HIS A 570 -42.71 -16.91 6.55
C HIS A 570 -43.07 -15.73 7.49
N LYS A 571 -42.98 -15.90 8.80
CA LYS A 571 -43.28 -14.81 9.74
C LYS A 571 -42.17 -13.79 9.82
N VAL A 572 -40.89 -14.21 9.73
CA VAL A 572 -39.71 -13.35 9.75
C VAL A 572 -39.64 -12.46 8.48
N GLU A 573 -39.97 -13.01 7.31
CA GLU A 573 -40.03 -12.23 6.06
C GLU A 573 -41.16 -11.18 6.08
N ALA A 574 -42.32 -11.54 6.63
CA ALA A 574 -43.44 -10.60 6.79
C ALA A 574 -43.07 -9.47 7.75
N ASP A 575 -42.44 -9.77 8.88
CA ASP A 575 -42.00 -8.80 9.88
C ASP A 575 -40.95 -7.84 9.33
N ARG A 576 -40.00 -8.36 8.54
CA ARG A 576 -38.98 -7.54 7.84
C ARG A 576 -39.61 -6.61 6.79
N ALA A 577 -40.52 -7.14 5.97
CA ALA A 577 -41.18 -6.35 4.91
C ALA A 577 -41.98 -5.19 5.50
N GLU A 578 -42.68 -5.42 6.59
CA GLU A 578 -43.48 -4.43 7.28
C GLU A 578 -42.59 -3.35 7.95
N LEU A 579 -41.50 -3.73 8.60
CA LEU A 579 -40.50 -2.82 9.17
C LEU A 579 -39.89 -1.93 8.08
N LEU A 580 -39.50 -2.49 6.93
CA LEU A 580 -38.97 -1.73 5.79
C LEU A 580 -40.00 -0.76 5.22
N ALA A 581 -41.28 -1.17 5.12
CA ALA A 581 -42.36 -0.33 4.66
C ALA A 581 -42.58 0.89 5.60
N GLU A 582 -42.50 0.65 6.91
CA GLU A 582 -42.61 1.71 7.90
C GLU A 582 -41.47 2.69 7.87
N LEU A 583 -40.21 2.20 7.82
CA LEU A 583 -39.01 3.03 7.68
C LEU A 583 -39.02 3.86 6.37
N THR A 584 -39.54 3.26 5.30
CA THR A 584 -39.71 3.97 4.02
C THR A 584 -40.75 5.09 4.12
N ARG A 585 -41.89 4.83 4.76
CA ARG A 585 -42.96 5.79 5.01
C ARG A 585 -42.51 6.96 5.89
N THR A 586 -41.61 6.70 6.85
CA THR A 586 -41.05 7.72 7.75
C THR A 586 -39.83 8.46 7.16
N GLY A 587 -39.52 8.23 5.86
CA GLY A 587 -38.57 9.03 5.12
C GLY A 587 -37.10 8.50 5.13
N PHE A 588 -36.88 7.26 5.57
CA PHE A 588 -35.55 6.67 5.62
C PHE A 588 -35.12 5.90 4.35
N ALA A 589 -35.93 5.91 3.27
CA ALA A 589 -35.66 5.15 2.05
C ALA A 589 -34.26 5.43 1.44
N ASP A 590 -33.84 6.69 1.36
CA ASP A 590 -32.51 7.06 0.85
C ASP A 590 -31.39 6.57 1.77
N LEU A 591 -31.59 6.62 3.08
CA LEU A 591 -30.63 6.17 4.07
C LEU A 591 -30.45 4.64 4.06
N LEU A 592 -31.54 3.90 3.91
CA LEU A 592 -31.51 2.44 3.74
C LEU A 592 -30.67 2.05 2.52
N GLY A 593 -30.88 2.69 1.36
CA GLY A 593 -30.06 2.47 0.17
C GLY A 593 -28.59 2.89 0.34
N ARG A 594 -28.29 3.86 1.20
CA ARG A 594 -26.90 4.25 1.53
C ARG A 594 -26.23 3.23 2.46
N ILE A 595 -26.94 2.68 3.42
CA ILE A 595 -26.46 1.59 4.30
C ILE A 595 -26.16 0.36 3.47
N GLU A 596 -27.06 -0.05 2.60
CA GLU A 596 -26.87 -1.20 1.72
C GLU A 596 -25.64 -1.03 0.82
N ARG A 597 -25.39 0.16 0.29
CA ARG A 597 -24.18 0.48 -0.49
C ARG A 597 -22.91 0.60 0.34
N ALA A 598 -22.99 0.97 1.61
CA ALA A 598 -21.86 1.04 2.53
C ALA A 598 -21.35 -0.35 2.94
N ILE A 599 -22.18 -1.37 2.75
CA ILE A 599 -21.88 -2.76 3.04
C ILE A 599 -21.65 -3.46 1.70
N THR A 600 -20.42 -3.83 1.39
CA THR A 600 -20.14 -4.72 0.27
C THR A 600 -20.75 -6.09 0.58
N THR A 601 -21.80 -6.44 -0.14
CA THR A 601 -22.80 -7.48 0.13
C THR A 601 -22.25 -8.92 0.25
N ARG A 602 -20.94 -9.17 0.11
CA ARG A 602 -20.35 -10.51 0.18
C ARG A 602 -19.54 -10.81 1.44
N SER A 603 -19.31 -9.84 2.32
CA SER A 603 -18.28 -9.99 3.36
C SER A 603 -18.76 -10.38 4.76
N VAL A 604 -20.03 -10.18 5.12
CA VAL A 604 -20.53 -10.53 6.46
C VAL A 604 -21.81 -11.32 6.35
N TRP A 605 -21.68 -12.65 6.42
CA TRP A 605 -22.78 -13.60 6.28
C TRP A 605 -23.92 -13.34 7.28
N GLY A 606 -23.59 -13.16 8.55
CA GLY A 606 -24.59 -12.96 9.62
C GLY A 606 -25.42 -11.66 9.52
N ALA A 607 -25.05 -10.73 8.65
CA ALA A 607 -25.87 -9.53 8.38
C ALA A 607 -26.84 -9.71 7.21
N ARG A 608 -26.80 -10.83 6.49
CA ARG A 608 -27.68 -11.14 5.36
C ARG A 608 -29.03 -11.65 5.81
N ALA A 609 -30.05 -11.36 5.03
CA ALA A 609 -31.42 -11.82 5.33
C ALA A 609 -31.58 -13.34 5.34
N GLU A 610 -30.72 -14.06 4.59
CA GLU A 610 -30.75 -15.52 4.47
C GLU A 610 -29.95 -16.25 5.56
N ALA A 611 -29.23 -15.54 6.44
CA ALA A 611 -28.34 -16.15 7.41
C ALA A 611 -29.12 -16.88 8.53
N ALA A 612 -28.55 -17.99 9.03
CA ALA A 612 -29.10 -18.73 10.15
C ALA A 612 -29.06 -17.92 11.46
N ALA A 613 -30.02 -18.08 12.33
CA ALA A 613 -30.17 -17.30 13.57
C ALA A 613 -28.90 -17.32 14.44
N ASP A 614 -28.24 -18.47 14.55
CA ASP A 614 -27.00 -18.62 15.34
C ASP A 614 -25.87 -17.78 14.77
N ASP A 615 -25.68 -17.76 13.44
CA ASP A 615 -24.68 -16.95 12.76
C ASP A 615 -24.99 -15.45 12.89
N VAL A 616 -26.27 -15.08 12.81
CA VAL A 616 -26.75 -13.71 13.01
C VAL A 616 -26.43 -13.22 14.43
N LEU A 617 -26.77 -14.01 15.44
CA LEU A 617 -26.55 -13.67 16.86
C LEU A 617 -25.06 -13.53 17.17
N LEU A 618 -24.24 -14.45 16.66
CA LEU A 618 -22.79 -14.41 16.84
C LEU A 618 -22.21 -13.14 16.22
N THR A 619 -22.56 -12.85 14.96
CA THR A 619 -22.13 -11.65 14.24
C THR A 619 -22.57 -10.38 14.96
N TRP A 620 -23.82 -10.33 15.41
CA TRP A 620 -24.38 -9.21 16.14
C TRP A 620 -23.59 -8.89 17.40
N LYS A 621 -23.37 -9.89 18.27
CA LYS A 621 -22.60 -9.74 19.51
C LYS A 621 -21.15 -9.31 19.26
N GLN A 622 -20.51 -9.87 18.25
CA GLN A 622 -19.15 -9.49 17.87
C GLN A 622 -19.06 -8.02 17.39
N LEU A 623 -19.99 -7.61 16.52
CA LEU A 623 -20.05 -6.24 16.02
C LEU A 623 -20.29 -5.22 17.14
N LEU A 624 -21.22 -5.51 18.07
CA LEU A 624 -21.48 -4.65 19.22
C LEU A 624 -20.27 -4.57 20.16
N ALA A 625 -19.63 -5.69 20.48
CA ALA A 625 -18.43 -5.72 21.33
C ALA A 625 -17.29 -4.89 20.75
N LEU A 626 -17.00 -5.05 19.46
CA LEU A 626 -15.96 -4.27 18.75
C LEU A 626 -16.32 -2.78 18.68
N HIS A 627 -17.60 -2.46 18.48
CA HIS A 627 -18.05 -1.09 18.44
C HIS A 627 -17.89 -0.40 19.80
N ARG A 628 -18.26 -1.05 20.90
CA ARG A 628 -18.08 -0.58 22.27
C ARG A 628 -16.60 -0.40 22.62
N GLN A 629 -15.77 -1.39 22.28
CA GLN A 629 -14.33 -1.34 22.52
C GLN A 629 -13.66 -0.17 21.75
N TRP A 630 -14.04 0.02 20.49
CA TRP A 630 -13.55 1.11 19.69
C TRP A 630 -13.93 2.49 20.26
N HIS A 631 -15.16 2.65 20.73
CA HIS A 631 -15.62 3.86 21.41
C HIS A 631 -14.84 4.14 22.69
N SER A 632 -14.63 3.12 23.52
CA SER A 632 -13.84 3.23 24.75
C SER A 632 -12.41 3.68 24.45
N LEU A 633 -11.74 3.04 23.50
CA LEU A 633 -10.37 3.39 23.11
C LEU A 633 -10.28 4.77 22.42
N THR A 634 -11.31 5.19 21.71
CA THR A 634 -11.35 6.54 21.11
C THR A 634 -11.47 7.62 22.19
N ARG A 635 -12.19 7.38 23.28
CA ARG A 635 -12.21 8.27 24.45
C ARG A 635 -10.85 8.28 25.16
N GLU A 636 -10.29 7.10 25.43
CA GLU A 636 -8.97 6.94 26.03
C GLU A 636 -7.86 7.62 25.21
N LEU A 637 -7.96 7.59 23.87
CA LEU A 637 -7.06 8.30 22.97
C LEU A 637 -7.12 9.81 23.17
N LYS A 638 -8.33 10.38 23.23
CA LYS A 638 -8.50 11.82 23.48
C LYS A 638 -7.95 12.24 24.84
N ASP A 639 -8.16 11.42 25.87
CA ASP A 639 -7.63 11.67 27.20
C ASP A 639 -6.11 11.58 27.23
N ALA A 640 -5.53 10.62 26.50
CA ALA A 640 -4.08 10.48 26.35
C ALA A 640 -3.45 11.63 25.54
N GLU A 641 -4.13 12.12 24.51
CA GLU A 641 -3.69 13.29 23.72
C GLU A 641 -3.75 14.58 24.56
N LEU A 642 -4.80 14.77 25.35
CA LEU A 642 -4.94 15.89 26.29
C LEU A 642 -3.86 15.85 27.38
N ALA A 643 -3.62 14.68 27.96
CA ALA A 643 -2.59 14.50 28.98
C ALA A 643 -1.19 14.79 28.44
N LEU A 644 -0.87 14.33 27.22
CA LEU A 644 0.41 14.63 26.57
C LEU A 644 0.55 16.12 26.23
N GLY A 645 -0.56 16.80 25.86
CA GLY A 645 -0.58 18.23 25.61
C GLY A 645 -0.38 19.08 26.89
N GLN A 646 -0.76 18.57 28.06
CA GLN A 646 -0.60 19.22 29.32
C GLN A 646 0.77 18.94 29.98
N ASP A 647 1.27 17.71 29.85
CA ASP A 647 2.54 17.24 30.36
C ASP A 647 3.22 16.34 29.34
N ASN A 648 4.27 16.88 28.69
CA ASN A 648 5.05 16.19 27.68
C ASN A 648 6.06 15.19 28.29
N SER A 649 5.56 14.28 29.16
CA SER A 649 6.34 13.23 29.79
C SER A 649 6.42 11.98 28.93
N GLU A 650 7.51 11.21 29.12
CA GLU A 650 7.69 9.92 28.42
C GLU A 650 6.56 8.92 28.76
N ALA A 651 6.03 8.98 29.98
CA ALA A 651 4.91 8.16 30.41
C ALA A 651 3.63 8.44 29.60
N ASN A 652 3.30 9.73 29.36
CA ASN A 652 2.15 10.12 28.54
C ASN A 652 2.34 9.75 27.07
N TYR A 653 3.57 9.82 26.55
CA TYR A 653 3.89 9.39 25.19
C TYR A 653 3.73 7.86 25.03
N VAL A 654 4.19 7.06 25.98
CA VAL A 654 4.03 5.60 26.00
C VAL A 654 2.56 5.23 26.06
N ARG A 655 1.76 5.89 26.91
CA ARG A 655 0.31 5.69 27.02
C ARG A 655 -0.39 6.00 25.70
N LEU A 656 -0.09 7.12 25.04
CA LEU A 656 -0.66 7.50 23.75
C LEU A 656 -0.33 6.46 22.67
N ARG A 657 0.89 5.96 22.64
CA ARG A 657 1.35 4.93 21.69
C ARG A 657 0.64 3.61 21.91
N ASP A 658 0.46 3.20 23.17
CA ASP A 658 -0.27 1.98 23.53
C ASP A 658 -1.73 2.03 23.06
N VAL A 659 -2.43 3.12 23.35
CA VAL A 659 -3.83 3.30 22.93
C VAL A 659 -3.95 3.31 21.40
N LYS A 660 -3.03 3.98 20.68
CA LYS A 660 -2.99 3.95 19.20
C LYS A 660 -2.73 2.55 18.65
N SER A 661 -1.85 1.79 19.28
CA SER A 661 -1.59 0.39 18.90
C SER A 661 -2.83 -0.48 19.09
N ARG A 662 -3.53 -0.35 20.21
CA ARG A 662 -4.76 -1.10 20.51
C ARG A 662 -5.89 -0.72 19.55
N LEU A 663 -6.03 0.56 19.17
CA LEU A 663 -6.98 0.99 18.14
C LEU A 663 -6.67 0.37 16.77
N SER A 664 -5.41 0.36 16.35
CA SER A 664 -5.02 -0.26 15.08
C SER A 664 -5.25 -1.78 15.06
N THR A 665 -5.16 -2.43 16.21
CA THR A 665 -5.47 -3.86 16.35
C THR A 665 -6.97 -4.14 16.17
N ILE A 666 -7.84 -3.25 16.65
CA ILE A 666 -9.30 -3.39 16.47
C ILE A 666 -9.66 -3.23 14.98
N ASP A 667 -9.07 -2.29 14.28
CA ASP A 667 -9.29 -2.12 12.83
C ASP A 667 -8.78 -3.35 12.06
N GLY A 668 -7.70 -4.00 12.52
CA GLY A 668 -7.23 -5.29 12.01
C GLY A 668 -8.16 -6.46 12.35
N THR A 669 -8.84 -6.42 13.50
CA THR A 669 -9.80 -7.46 13.91
C THR A 669 -11.12 -7.38 13.12
N GLU A 670 -11.50 -6.19 12.63
CA GLU A 670 -12.59 -6.07 11.66
C GLU A 670 -12.34 -6.87 10.37
N ALA A 671 -11.11 -6.83 9.88
CA ALA A 671 -10.70 -7.63 8.72
C ALA A 671 -10.78 -9.15 9.01
N LEU A 672 -10.68 -9.56 10.26
CA LEU A 672 -10.87 -10.96 10.69
C LEU A 672 -12.35 -11.37 10.70
N ILE A 673 -13.26 -10.47 11.06
CA ILE A 673 -14.72 -10.72 11.01
C ILE A 673 -15.23 -10.79 9.56
N GLU A 674 -14.54 -10.13 8.64
CA GLU A 674 -14.88 -10.12 7.20
C GLU A 674 -14.65 -11.45 6.46
N GLY A 675 -14.12 -12.47 7.08
CA GLY A 675 -13.89 -13.76 6.41
C GLY A 675 -13.34 -14.88 7.28
N PHE A 676 -13.12 -14.62 8.56
CA PHE A 676 -12.50 -15.57 9.48
C PHE A 676 -13.29 -15.66 10.79
N GLY A 677 -14.50 -16.16 10.72
CA GLY A 677 -15.28 -16.51 11.90
C GLY A 677 -15.88 -17.88 11.70
N ASP A 678 -16.19 -18.56 12.78
CA ASP A 678 -16.86 -19.85 12.86
C ASP A 678 -18.32 -19.81 12.36
N GLN A 679 -18.60 -19.03 11.33
CA GLN A 679 -19.94 -18.92 10.74
C GLN A 679 -20.22 -20.19 9.94
N SER A 680 -21.36 -20.80 10.20
CA SER A 680 -21.76 -22.05 9.58
C SER A 680 -21.98 -21.92 8.07
N GLY A 681 -22.23 -20.69 7.57
CA GLY A 681 -22.58 -20.40 6.17
C GLY A 681 -23.90 -21.06 5.73
N ARG A 682 -24.69 -21.59 6.67
CA ARG A 682 -25.95 -22.26 6.38
C ARG A 682 -27.06 -21.22 6.23
N PRO A 683 -27.90 -21.34 5.18
CA PRO A 683 -29.11 -20.51 5.09
C PRO A 683 -30.11 -20.91 6.17
N SER A 684 -30.95 -19.97 6.59
CA SER A 684 -32.11 -20.27 7.40
C SER A 684 -32.93 -21.35 6.70
N ARG A 685 -33.23 -22.44 7.36
CA ARG A 685 -34.11 -23.49 6.80
C ARG A 685 -35.48 -22.86 6.58
N SER A 686 -35.81 -22.58 5.33
CA SER A 686 -37.22 -22.47 4.92
C SER A 686 -37.81 -23.87 4.99
N MET A 687 -38.65 -24.12 5.97
CA MET A 687 -39.62 -25.23 5.88
C MET A 687 -40.81 -24.82 5.04
#